data_8766c1b72c4ba93381e250680ea6c65f
#
_entry.id   8766c1b72c4ba93381e250680ea6c65f
#
_cell.length_a   1.000
_cell.length_b   1.000
_cell.length_c   1.000
_cell.angle_alpha   90.00
_cell.angle_beta   90.00
_cell.angle_gamma   90.00
#
_symmetry.space_group_name_H-M   'P 1'
#
loop_
_entity.id
_entity.type
_entity.pdbx_description
1 polymer ?
#
loop_
_entity_poly.entity_id
_entity_poly.type
_entity_poly.pdbx_seq_one_letter_code
_entity_poly.pdbx_strand_id
1 'polypeptide(L)'
;MRPLLTTFPSLIVLALVLAARPTVAAAQEFGFDPPPSATDPALPAALRDLAERIVPIYTDDDSTRYLANLAALQMTAGDPAAAHESRIALDKRLQSKEGRSPAGRAIVYAIYVQARMTEAEEHVSFASAFRQAFRATFEHLDDLAADDLEAWILAPSEPLREAVQHELDLQHDKHEIALEPALDLVRAWASFEAYSSIESLVRPLLTAEKERRYIVDEEVAIPVADGATIAATIVRPRAATENGKVATVLEFTLDRSSRDAREAAAHGYASVLALARIAGELAARPRAPFESDGDDARAVIDWIAQQPWSDGRVGMQGTGYGGFVAWSAAKRLPPALKAIATSDPMAPGIDIPMRGRIVLSSAYRWIYEMLPPPGDATPNDAAHWRKFDEEWYRSGRSYREFPTLPGPASVVFRRWLNYPSYDRFWQKWLPFGAEFAKVDIPVLTVTGYYSAGQTAALYYFTEHHKYDPNANHALLIGPFDEQTVEKGAPPSARGWIPDEVARIDPNAARYEWFAHALGGDESSELIRDNVNYELTGANEWRHAASLGALEQKRTRFYLQASPGGTANALAAKKRKSPSSLTATLNLRDRKDAAWRPSRELVLDVLPARDGTMLFMTEPFSAPVDVAGRLSGVLDFTINKQDVDLVLMLYELRSSGEYVKLFDPAYAFRASYAKDRVHRHLLVAGVRQQLPFQSEKMVGHQLQAGSRLVLALGINKRADSQVNYGSGKDVSEESIADAHAPVRIRWHDGSFIEIPSP
;
A
#
# COMPACT_ATOMS: atom_id res chain seq x y z
N MET A 1 -23.89 12.08 4.91
CA MET A 1 -23.05 13.29 4.73
C MET A 1 -22.27 13.56 6.02
N ARG A 2 -21.08 13.07 6.12
CA ARG A 2 -20.04 13.51 7.06
C ARG A 2 -18.70 13.34 6.35
N PRO A 3 -17.77 14.30 6.46
CA PRO A 3 -16.51 14.21 5.73
C PRO A 3 -15.68 13.06 6.28
N LEU A 4 -15.22 12.20 5.39
CA LEU A 4 -14.11 11.30 5.63
C LEU A 4 -12.90 12.15 5.99
N LEU A 5 -12.42 12.01 7.21
CA LEU A 5 -11.10 12.47 7.62
C LEU A 5 -10.08 11.72 6.76
N THR A 6 -9.68 12.36 5.68
CA THR A 6 -8.44 12.01 5.00
C THR A 6 -7.33 12.22 6.02
N THR A 7 -6.81 11.14 6.55
CA THR A 7 -5.57 11.16 7.31
C THR A 7 -4.47 11.65 6.39
N PHE A 8 -4.14 12.93 6.50
CA PHE A 8 -2.91 13.46 5.91
C PHE A 8 -1.74 12.61 6.38
N PRO A 9 -0.78 12.29 5.52
CA PRO A 9 0.45 11.68 5.97
C PRO A 9 1.06 12.63 6.99
N SER A 10 1.35 12.11 8.16
CA SER A 10 2.06 12.83 9.22
C SER A 10 3.25 13.53 8.59
N LEU A 11 3.30 14.85 8.70
CA LEU A 11 4.44 15.67 8.34
C LEU A 11 5.62 15.22 9.21
N ILE A 12 6.35 14.21 8.72
CA ILE A 12 7.71 13.98 9.19
C ILE A 12 8.51 15.12 8.60
N VAL A 13 8.74 16.15 9.41
CA VAL A 13 9.83 17.09 9.18
C VAL A 13 11.09 16.24 9.19
N LEU A 14 11.59 15.88 8.02
CA LEU A 14 12.88 15.22 7.87
C LEU A 14 13.94 16.29 8.14
N ALA A 15 14.22 16.51 9.45
CA ALA A 15 15.46 17.12 9.87
C ALA A 15 16.54 16.08 9.57
N LEU A 16 17.24 16.25 8.45
CA LEU A 16 18.53 15.60 8.22
C LEU A 16 19.52 16.11 9.26
N VAL A 17 19.55 15.46 10.43
CA VAL A 17 20.62 15.66 11.41
C VAL A 17 21.81 14.81 10.95
N LEU A 18 22.62 15.40 10.09
CA LEU A 18 24.03 15.00 9.97
C LEU A 18 24.75 15.60 11.17
N ALA A 19 25.02 14.79 12.18
CA ALA A 19 25.86 15.16 13.32
C ALA A 19 27.32 15.27 12.88
N ALA A 20 27.70 16.42 12.30
CA ALA A 20 29.06 16.91 12.34
C ALA A 20 29.11 17.95 13.46
N ARG A 21 29.88 17.66 14.53
CA ARG A 21 30.15 18.65 15.58
C ARG A 21 30.85 19.84 14.94
N PRO A 22 30.28 21.06 14.94
CA PRO A 22 31.02 22.23 14.54
C PRO A 22 32.03 22.56 15.62
N THR A 23 33.24 22.92 15.20
CA THR A 23 34.19 23.69 16.01
C THR A 23 33.46 24.94 16.52
N VAL A 24 33.53 25.17 17.82
CA VAL A 24 32.91 26.30 18.53
C VAL A 24 33.40 27.63 17.93
N ALA A 25 32.71 28.13 16.92
CA ALA A 25 32.63 29.56 16.70
C ALA A 25 31.67 30.13 17.76
N ALA A 26 32.02 31.23 18.40
CA ALA A 26 31.18 31.88 19.40
C ALA A 26 29.77 32.00 18.83
N ALA A 27 28.76 31.50 19.51
CA ALA A 27 27.39 31.56 19.10
C ALA A 27 27.00 33.01 18.87
N GLN A 28 26.74 33.39 17.64
CA GLN A 28 26.33 34.75 17.29
C GLN A 28 24.87 34.90 17.74
N GLU A 29 24.64 35.79 18.72
CA GLU A 29 23.33 36.06 19.30
C GLU A 29 22.77 37.40 18.78
N PHE A 30 21.47 37.45 18.60
CA PHE A 30 20.74 38.61 18.11
C PHE A 30 19.68 38.98 19.15
N GLY A 31 19.61 40.25 19.52
CA GLY A 31 18.51 40.73 20.39
C GLY A 31 17.16 40.44 19.70
N PHE A 32 16.30 39.68 20.35
CA PHE A 32 14.97 39.31 19.81
C PHE A 32 14.02 39.08 21.00
N ASP A 33 12.99 39.89 21.06
CA ASP A 33 11.88 39.73 22.02
C ASP A 33 10.75 38.99 21.28
N PRO A 34 10.53 37.67 21.51
CA PRO A 34 9.55 36.90 20.77
C PRO A 34 8.13 37.40 21.08
N PRO A 35 7.31 37.74 20.06
CA PRO A 35 5.88 37.96 20.25
C PRO A 35 5.19 36.69 20.80
N PRO A 36 4.09 36.83 21.55
CA PRO A 36 3.49 35.71 22.27
C PRO A 36 2.82 34.67 21.41
N SER A 37 2.57 34.97 20.13
CA SER A 37 1.94 34.00 19.24
C SER A 37 2.29 34.21 17.76
N ALA A 38 2.14 33.15 16.97
CA ALA A 38 2.30 33.17 15.52
C ALA A 38 1.29 34.07 14.78
N THR A 39 0.22 34.49 15.48
CA THR A 39 -0.80 35.42 14.96
C THR A 39 -0.65 36.83 15.50
N ASP A 40 0.38 37.10 16.27
CA ASP A 40 0.62 38.43 16.82
C ASP A 40 0.94 39.43 15.69
N PRO A 41 0.24 40.59 15.63
CA PRO A 41 0.48 41.61 14.59
C PRO A 41 1.91 42.18 14.58
N ALA A 42 2.64 42.08 15.69
CA ALA A 42 4.03 42.54 15.78
C ALA A 42 5.05 41.57 15.20
N LEU A 43 4.67 40.27 15.03
CA LEU A 43 5.59 39.25 14.60
C LEU A 43 6.23 39.51 13.23
N PRO A 44 5.50 39.90 12.16
CA PRO A 44 6.11 40.17 10.85
C PRO A 44 7.20 41.28 10.92
N ALA A 45 6.98 42.32 11.71
CA ALA A 45 7.95 43.40 11.86
C ALA A 45 9.19 42.96 12.65
N ALA A 46 8.99 42.19 13.74
CA ALA A 46 10.08 41.66 14.56
C ALA A 46 10.97 40.71 13.76
N LEU A 47 10.37 39.82 12.91
CA LEU A 47 11.12 38.91 12.06
C LEU A 47 11.83 39.61 10.90
N ARG A 48 11.25 40.67 10.35
CA ARG A 48 11.91 41.49 9.35
C ARG A 48 13.17 42.14 9.92
N ASP A 49 13.09 42.80 11.07
CA ASP A 49 14.24 43.40 11.75
C ASP A 49 15.33 42.34 12.07
N LEU A 50 14.94 41.17 12.51
CA LEU A 50 15.85 40.05 12.76
C LEU A 50 16.54 39.60 11.47
N ALA A 51 15.79 39.39 10.37
CA ALA A 51 16.32 38.93 9.09
C ALA A 51 17.25 39.99 8.47
N GLU A 52 16.90 41.30 8.52
CA GLU A 52 17.75 42.38 8.02
C GLU A 52 19.13 42.41 8.70
N ARG A 53 19.21 42.05 9.98
CA ARG A 53 20.48 41.97 10.74
C ARG A 53 21.28 40.72 10.40
N ILE A 54 20.63 39.61 10.06
CA ILE A 54 21.30 38.34 9.74
C ILE A 54 21.81 38.32 8.28
N VAL A 55 21.04 38.82 7.32
CA VAL A 55 21.39 38.75 5.87
C VAL A 55 22.84 39.16 5.55
N PRO A 56 23.38 40.31 6.04
CA PRO A 56 24.72 40.77 5.65
C PRO A 56 25.87 39.93 6.23
N ILE A 57 25.61 39.10 7.21
CA ILE A 57 26.65 38.35 7.94
C ILE A 57 26.48 36.84 7.82
N TYR A 58 25.37 36.36 7.23
CA TYR A 58 25.09 34.94 7.12
C TYR A 58 26.06 34.23 6.18
N THR A 59 26.69 33.19 6.67
CA THR A 59 27.56 32.29 5.93
C THR A 59 27.29 30.85 6.30
N ASP A 60 27.44 29.94 5.36
CA ASP A 60 27.30 28.49 5.60
C ASP A 60 28.26 27.74 4.65
N ASP A 61 28.91 26.71 5.17
CA ASP A 61 29.83 25.86 4.39
C ASP A 61 29.09 24.99 3.39
N ASP A 62 27.84 24.60 3.68
CA ASP A 62 26.93 23.94 2.75
C ASP A 62 26.23 24.97 1.86
N SER A 63 26.67 25.04 0.60
CA SER A 63 26.13 26.03 -0.33
C SER A 63 24.64 25.80 -0.68
N THR A 64 24.07 24.60 -0.52
CA THR A 64 22.65 24.32 -0.74
C THR A 64 21.85 24.90 0.45
N ARG A 65 22.29 24.62 1.68
CA ARG A 65 21.72 25.18 2.90
C ARG A 65 21.88 26.69 2.95
N TYR A 66 23.06 27.21 2.55
CA TYR A 66 23.32 28.63 2.43
C TYR A 66 22.26 29.34 1.56
N LEU A 67 22.08 28.88 0.33
CA LEU A 67 21.15 29.51 -0.62
C LEU A 67 19.69 29.40 -0.15
N ALA A 68 19.30 28.28 0.45
CA ALA A 68 17.96 28.08 0.96
C ALA A 68 17.64 29.03 2.13
N ASN A 69 18.55 29.14 3.10
CA ASN A 69 18.40 30.05 4.25
C ASN A 69 18.48 31.51 3.81
N LEU A 70 19.40 31.84 2.89
CA LEU A 70 19.55 33.21 2.39
C LEU A 70 18.28 33.68 1.68
N ALA A 71 17.65 32.84 0.85
CA ALA A 71 16.41 33.18 0.18
C ALA A 71 15.26 33.43 1.18
N ALA A 72 15.17 32.64 2.25
CA ALA A 72 14.17 32.84 3.32
C ALA A 72 14.42 34.12 4.11
N LEU A 73 15.69 34.40 4.46
CA LEU A 73 16.10 35.63 5.16
C LEU A 73 15.81 36.87 4.30
N GLN A 74 16.20 36.89 3.04
CA GLN A 74 15.98 37.99 2.11
C GLN A 74 14.49 38.26 1.91
N MET A 75 13.68 37.21 1.76
CA MET A 75 12.23 37.32 1.65
C MET A 75 11.61 37.95 2.91
N THR A 76 12.01 37.46 4.08
CA THR A 76 11.51 37.97 5.38
C THR A 76 12.01 39.41 5.64
N ALA A 77 13.22 39.77 5.22
CA ALA A 77 13.75 41.12 5.27
C ALA A 77 13.04 42.09 4.30
N GLY A 78 12.19 41.61 3.41
CA GLY A 78 11.43 42.41 2.44
C GLY A 78 12.20 42.73 1.14
N ASP A 79 13.18 41.92 0.80
CA ASP A 79 13.90 41.99 -0.50
C ASP A 79 13.57 40.78 -1.39
N PRO A 80 12.40 40.78 -2.09
CA PRO A 80 11.98 39.67 -2.95
C PRO A 80 12.86 39.53 -4.18
N ALA A 81 13.53 40.58 -4.67
CA ALA A 81 14.42 40.49 -5.81
C ALA A 81 15.67 39.68 -5.47
N ALA A 82 16.34 39.97 -4.36
CA ALA A 82 17.49 39.20 -3.89
C ALA A 82 17.09 37.75 -3.56
N ALA A 83 15.91 37.54 -2.95
CA ALA A 83 15.37 36.21 -2.66
C ALA A 83 15.14 35.39 -3.94
N HIS A 84 14.67 36.02 -5.00
CA HIS A 84 14.48 35.38 -6.31
C HIS A 84 15.82 34.93 -6.93
N GLU A 85 16.84 35.77 -6.90
CA GLU A 85 18.18 35.40 -7.38
C GLU A 85 18.78 34.22 -6.61
N SER A 86 18.67 34.24 -5.28
CA SER A 86 19.13 33.14 -4.41
C SER A 86 18.40 31.85 -4.70
N ARG A 87 17.09 31.89 -5.01
CA ARG A 87 16.28 30.75 -5.43
C ARG A 87 16.74 30.18 -6.77
N ILE A 88 16.95 31.01 -7.78
CA ILE A 88 17.46 30.55 -9.08
C ILE A 88 18.81 29.84 -8.91
N ALA A 89 19.69 30.42 -8.08
CA ALA A 89 20.98 29.82 -7.79
C ALA A 89 20.86 28.45 -7.11
N LEU A 90 19.92 28.33 -6.15
CA LEU A 90 19.61 27.06 -5.47
C LEU A 90 19.09 26.00 -6.45
N ASP A 91 18.12 26.35 -7.31
CA ASP A 91 17.51 25.43 -8.26
C ASP A 91 18.55 24.91 -9.28
N LYS A 92 19.38 25.79 -9.82
CA LYS A 92 20.51 25.39 -10.69
C LYS A 92 21.47 24.44 -10.00
N ARG A 93 21.74 24.66 -8.72
CA ARG A 93 22.64 23.80 -7.95
C ARG A 93 22.04 22.41 -7.69
N LEU A 94 20.76 22.33 -7.32
CA LEU A 94 20.05 21.07 -7.11
C LEU A 94 20.00 20.24 -8.40
N GLN A 95 19.70 20.86 -9.53
CA GLN A 95 19.74 20.21 -10.84
C GLN A 95 21.12 19.67 -11.19
N SER A 96 22.20 20.45 -10.96
CA SER A 96 23.56 20.08 -11.36
C SER A 96 24.21 19.01 -10.47
N LYS A 97 23.86 18.93 -9.19
CA LYS A 97 24.47 17.99 -8.23
C LYS A 97 23.67 16.72 -8.02
N GLU A 98 22.35 16.79 -8.06
CA GLU A 98 21.47 15.71 -7.65
C GLU A 98 20.59 15.17 -8.78
N GLY A 99 20.63 15.80 -9.99
CA GLY A 99 19.75 15.44 -11.11
C GLY A 99 18.26 15.60 -10.78
N ARG A 100 17.94 16.31 -9.68
CA ARG A 100 16.57 16.49 -9.19
C ARG A 100 15.98 17.79 -9.69
N SER A 101 14.81 17.73 -10.27
CA SER A 101 13.95 18.90 -10.43
C SER A 101 13.51 19.45 -9.07
N PRO A 102 13.25 20.78 -8.95
CA PRO A 102 12.73 21.35 -7.71
C PRO A 102 11.50 20.59 -7.21
N ALA A 103 11.49 20.17 -5.94
CA ALA A 103 10.32 19.53 -5.34
C ALA A 103 9.13 20.51 -5.30
N GLY A 104 7.90 20.01 -5.38
CA GLY A 104 6.68 20.80 -5.51
C GLY A 104 6.55 21.97 -4.53
N ARG A 105 6.97 21.80 -3.24
CA ARG A 105 7.02 22.90 -2.27
C ARG A 105 7.97 24.02 -2.66
N ALA A 106 9.09 23.70 -3.33
CA ALA A 106 10.04 24.68 -3.81
C ALA A 106 9.48 25.50 -4.98
N ILE A 107 8.68 24.88 -5.85
CA ILE A 107 7.98 25.57 -6.94
C ILE A 107 6.92 26.53 -6.37
N VAL A 108 6.13 26.09 -5.38
CA VAL A 108 5.13 26.95 -4.71
C VAL A 108 5.78 28.20 -4.13
N TYR A 109 6.93 28.03 -3.46
CA TYR A 109 7.66 29.15 -2.89
C TYR A 109 8.25 30.07 -3.99
N ALA A 110 8.72 29.50 -5.10
CA ALA A 110 9.20 30.29 -6.24
C ALA A 110 8.09 31.15 -6.86
N ILE A 111 6.88 30.61 -7.02
CA ILE A 111 5.71 31.36 -7.50
C ILE A 111 5.40 32.52 -6.54
N TYR A 112 5.44 32.28 -5.23
CA TYR A 112 5.21 33.30 -4.20
C TYR A 112 6.25 34.43 -4.27
N VAL A 113 7.54 34.09 -4.32
CA VAL A 113 8.64 35.07 -4.41
C VAL A 113 8.53 35.89 -5.70
N GLN A 114 8.27 35.25 -6.83
CA GLN A 114 8.05 35.93 -8.10
C GLN A 114 6.87 36.92 -8.02
N ALA A 115 5.77 36.49 -7.36
CA ALA A 115 4.61 37.37 -7.19
C ALA A 115 4.93 38.60 -6.32
N ARG A 116 5.69 38.42 -5.24
CA ARG A 116 6.13 39.56 -4.39
C ARG A 116 7.07 40.51 -5.12
N MET A 117 7.95 39.98 -5.96
CA MET A 117 8.83 40.80 -6.81
C MET A 117 8.00 41.64 -7.80
N THR A 118 7.08 40.99 -8.52
CA THR A 118 6.19 41.66 -9.50
C THR A 118 5.30 42.73 -8.83
N GLU A 119 4.77 42.43 -7.62
CA GLU A 119 3.99 43.39 -6.81
C GLU A 119 4.81 44.68 -6.53
N ALA A 120 6.08 44.50 -6.14
CA ALA A 120 6.96 45.62 -5.79
C ALA A 120 7.39 46.42 -7.04
N GLU A 121 7.74 45.76 -8.13
CA GLU A 121 8.24 46.38 -9.36
C GLU A 121 7.15 47.06 -10.20
N GLU A 122 6.00 46.37 -10.35
CA GLU A 122 4.89 46.84 -11.20
C GLU A 122 3.83 47.64 -10.45
N HIS A 123 3.93 47.74 -9.12
CA HIS A 123 2.97 48.43 -8.23
C HIS A 123 1.53 47.91 -8.38
N VAL A 124 1.36 46.62 -8.65
CA VAL A 124 0.07 45.92 -8.73
C VAL A 124 -0.29 45.23 -7.40
N SER A 125 -1.53 44.79 -7.24
CA SER A 125 -1.88 44.02 -6.02
C SER A 125 -1.23 42.65 -6.03
N PHE A 126 -0.90 42.11 -4.85
CA PHE A 126 -0.35 40.77 -4.69
C PHE A 126 -1.21 39.72 -5.41
N ALA A 127 -2.53 39.79 -5.28
CA ALA A 127 -3.43 38.87 -5.98
C ALA A 127 -3.32 38.93 -7.52
N SER A 128 -2.97 40.07 -8.09
CA SER A 128 -2.74 40.22 -9.54
C SER A 128 -1.37 39.64 -9.93
N ALA A 129 -0.32 40.01 -9.17
CA ALA A 129 1.02 39.49 -9.35
C ALA A 129 1.09 37.97 -9.20
N PHE A 130 0.39 37.41 -8.19
CA PHE A 130 0.32 35.96 -7.99
C PHE A 130 -0.36 35.23 -9.14
N ARG A 131 -1.48 35.78 -9.66
CA ARG A 131 -2.12 35.20 -10.86
C ARG A 131 -1.19 35.19 -12.08
N GLN A 132 -0.37 36.20 -12.25
CA GLN A 132 0.60 36.27 -13.34
C GLN A 132 1.70 35.22 -13.17
N ALA A 133 2.32 35.17 -12.00
CA ALA A 133 3.37 34.18 -11.67
C ALA A 133 2.86 32.73 -11.76
N PHE A 134 1.63 32.47 -11.23
CA PHE A 134 0.98 31.17 -11.32
C PHE A 134 0.80 30.74 -12.78
N ARG A 135 0.19 31.58 -13.62
CA ARG A 135 -0.01 31.26 -15.05
C ARG A 135 1.30 31.02 -15.77
N ALA A 136 2.28 31.89 -15.60
CA ALA A 136 3.59 31.73 -16.22
C ALA A 136 4.25 30.40 -15.84
N THR A 137 4.13 29.97 -14.58
CA THR A 137 4.65 28.68 -14.14
C THR A 137 3.87 27.52 -14.77
N PHE A 138 2.53 27.51 -14.66
CA PHE A 138 1.69 26.41 -15.13
C PHE A 138 1.66 26.25 -16.66
N GLU A 139 1.93 27.31 -17.42
CA GLU A 139 2.09 27.22 -18.90
C GLU A 139 3.28 26.36 -19.31
N HIS A 140 4.30 26.26 -18.47
CA HIS A 140 5.53 25.53 -18.77
C HIS A 140 5.55 24.11 -18.19
N LEU A 141 4.58 23.76 -17.33
CA LEU A 141 4.42 22.42 -16.79
C LEU A 141 3.63 21.55 -17.77
N ASP A 142 4.09 20.32 -17.96
CA ASP A 142 3.24 19.28 -18.55
C ASP A 142 2.09 18.90 -17.61
N ASP A 143 1.21 18.02 -18.05
CA ASP A 143 0.02 17.68 -17.30
C ASP A 143 0.33 16.91 -16.02
N LEU A 144 1.37 16.05 -16.01
CA LEU A 144 1.82 15.32 -14.83
C LEU A 144 2.41 16.25 -13.78
N ALA A 145 3.35 17.09 -14.18
CA ALA A 145 3.97 18.05 -13.27
C ALA A 145 2.95 19.04 -12.68
N ALA A 146 1.92 19.41 -13.46
CA ALA A 146 0.83 20.27 -12.97
C ALA A 146 -0.08 19.56 -11.96
N ASP A 147 -0.39 18.28 -12.16
CA ASP A 147 -1.19 17.48 -11.22
C ASP A 147 -0.40 17.22 -9.92
N ASP A 148 0.88 16.91 -10.01
CA ASP A 148 1.77 16.77 -8.85
C ASP A 148 1.87 18.07 -8.03
N LEU A 149 1.98 19.21 -8.72
CA LEU A 149 2.07 20.51 -8.04
C LEU A 149 0.78 20.87 -7.30
N GLU A 150 -0.38 20.42 -7.76
CA GLU A 150 -1.67 20.68 -7.10
C GLU A 150 -1.67 20.27 -5.63
N ALA A 151 -1.14 19.09 -5.31
CA ALA A 151 -1.11 18.58 -3.94
C ALA A 151 -0.25 19.47 -3.00
N TRP A 152 0.82 20.04 -3.56
CA TRP A 152 1.70 20.92 -2.81
C TRP A 152 1.13 22.32 -2.62
N ILE A 153 0.56 22.92 -3.66
CA ILE A 153 0.05 24.29 -3.61
C ILE A 153 -1.27 24.42 -2.81
N LEU A 154 -2.01 23.31 -2.67
CA LEU A 154 -3.22 23.21 -1.83
C LEU A 154 -2.92 22.82 -0.37
N ALA A 155 -1.67 22.65 0.02
CA ALA A 155 -1.34 22.30 1.39
C ALA A 155 -1.87 23.38 2.35
N PRO A 156 -2.54 22.99 3.45
CA PRO A 156 -3.11 23.95 4.39
C PRO A 156 -2.02 24.75 5.11
N SER A 157 -2.28 26.02 5.39
CA SER A 157 -1.36 26.90 6.10
C SER A 157 -1.31 26.63 7.61
N GLU A 158 -2.34 26.00 8.18
CA GLU A 158 -2.46 25.78 9.64
C GLU A 158 -1.29 24.99 10.27
N PRO A 159 -0.84 23.85 9.71
CA PRO A 159 0.34 23.15 10.25
C PRO A 159 1.63 23.98 10.20
N LEU A 160 1.73 24.88 9.22
CA LEU A 160 2.87 25.80 9.11
C LEU A 160 2.81 26.89 10.19
N ARG A 161 1.61 27.38 10.53
CA ARG A 161 1.38 28.30 11.66
C ARG A 161 1.75 27.64 12.98
N GLU A 162 1.38 26.36 13.17
CA GLU A 162 1.77 25.59 14.36
C GLU A 162 3.30 25.43 14.45
N ALA A 163 3.99 25.27 13.33
CA ALA A 163 5.45 25.21 13.31
C ALA A 163 6.07 26.54 13.72
N VAL A 164 5.53 27.69 13.27
CA VAL A 164 5.98 29.02 13.73
C VAL A 164 5.75 29.18 15.25
N GLN A 165 4.59 28.75 15.74
CA GLN A 165 4.29 28.80 17.18
C GLN A 165 5.28 27.97 17.99
N HIS A 166 5.59 26.78 17.52
CA HIS A 166 6.58 25.91 18.16
C HIS A 166 7.95 26.58 18.28
N GLU A 167 8.45 27.21 17.21
CA GLU A 167 9.73 27.92 17.23
C GLU A 167 9.70 29.13 18.16
N LEU A 168 8.59 29.86 18.22
CA LEU A 168 8.39 30.95 19.18
C LEU A 168 8.40 30.47 20.64
N ASP A 169 7.72 29.36 20.93
CA ASP A 169 7.68 28.76 22.27
C ASP A 169 9.07 28.34 22.76
N LEU A 170 9.95 27.86 21.86
CA LEU A 170 11.35 27.57 22.19
C LEU A 170 12.18 28.80 22.55
N GLN A 171 11.73 30.01 22.18
CA GLN A 171 12.35 31.29 22.49
C GLN A 171 11.64 32.05 23.63
N HIS A 172 10.58 31.50 24.22
CA HIS A 172 9.83 32.12 25.30
C HIS A 172 10.77 32.54 26.47
N ASP A 173 10.55 33.72 27.00
CA ASP A 173 11.35 34.32 28.08
C ASP A 173 12.84 34.60 27.72
N LYS A 174 13.23 34.58 26.46
CA LYS A 174 14.56 34.97 26.00
C LYS A 174 14.50 36.35 25.34
N HIS A 175 15.56 37.16 25.56
CA HIS A 175 15.73 38.45 24.91
C HIS A 175 16.76 38.43 23.79
N GLU A 176 17.40 37.29 23.59
CA GLU A 176 18.40 37.05 22.55
C GLU A 176 18.13 35.68 21.89
N ILE A 177 18.35 35.60 20.59
CA ILE A 177 18.21 34.38 19.81
C ILE A 177 19.54 34.06 19.11
N ALA A 178 19.99 32.81 19.22
CA ALA A 178 21.18 32.34 18.48
C ALA A 178 20.86 32.14 16.99
N LEU A 179 21.91 32.13 16.15
CA LEU A 179 21.77 32.06 14.69
C LEU A 179 20.92 30.88 14.21
N GLU A 180 21.21 29.65 14.67
CA GLU A 180 20.46 28.47 14.19
C GLU A 180 18.96 28.51 14.54
N PRO A 181 18.54 28.78 15.81
CA PRO A 181 17.13 29.02 16.14
C PRO A 181 16.49 30.18 15.35
N ALA A 182 17.25 31.24 15.06
CA ALA A 182 16.75 32.35 14.24
C ALA A 182 16.46 31.91 12.80
N LEU A 183 17.33 31.08 12.21
CA LEU A 183 17.13 30.50 10.89
C LEU A 183 15.93 29.55 10.85
N ASP A 184 15.74 28.74 11.89
CA ASP A 184 14.59 27.83 12.02
C ASP A 184 13.28 28.61 12.06
N LEU A 185 13.22 29.65 12.90
CA LEU A 185 12.05 30.52 13.02
C LEU A 185 11.76 31.29 11.71
N VAL A 186 12.79 31.84 11.04
CA VAL A 186 12.61 32.55 9.75
C VAL A 186 12.13 31.59 8.65
N ARG A 187 12.64 30.38 8.59
CA ARG A 187 12.18 29.38 7.61
C ARG A 187 10.73 28.97 7.86
N ALA A 188 10.36 28.73 9.13
CA ALA A 188 8.99 28.42 9.50
C ALA A 188 8.05 29.56 9.09
N TRP A 189 8.44 30.80 9.42
CA TRP A 189 7.68 32.01 9.06
C TRP A 189 7.54 32.18 7.54
N ALA A 190 8.65 32.14 6.77
CA ALA A 190 8.63 32.31 5.33
C ALA A 190 7.71 31.27 4.65
N SER A 191 7.69 30.04 5.16
CA SER A 191 6.77 29.00 4.69
C SER A 191 5.33 29.33 5.01
N PHE A 192 5.02 29.70 6.25
CA PHE A 192 3.67 30.07 6.69
C PHE A 192 3.15 31.31 5.93
N GLU A 193 3.95 32.34 5.81
CA GLU A 193 3.58 33.58 5.11
C GLU A 193 3.25 33.31 3.65
N ALA A 194 4.07 32.52 2.96
CA ALA A 194 3.83 32.15 1.57
C ALA A 194 2.48 31.44 1.42
N TYR A 195 2.25 30.36 2.16
CA TYR A 195 1.02 29.56 2.02
C TYR A 195 -0.23 30.30 2.49
N SER A 196 -0.18 31.03 3.60
CA SER A 196 -1.33 31.84 4.08
C SER A 196 -1.71 32.95 3.11
N SER A 197 -0.72 33.56 2.45
CA SER A 197 -0.95 34.62 1.46
C SER A 197 -1.65 34.12 0.18
N ILE A 198 -1.43 32.87 -0.21
CA ILE A 198 -1.97 32.31 -1.46
C ILE A 198 -3.23 31.46 -1.27
N GLU A 199 -3.53 30.99 -0.04
CA GLU A 199 -4.58 30.01 0.25
C GLU A 199 -5.93 30.34 -0.38
N SER A 200 -6.38 31.59 -0.30
CA SER A 200 -7.65 32.03 -0.90
C SER A 200 -7.60 32.22 -2.41
N LEU A 201 -6.41 32.34 -3.01
CA LEU A 201 -6.21 32.65 -4.42
C LEU A 201 -6.07 31.37 -5.27
N VAL A 202 -5.58 30.30 -4.71
CA VAL A 202 -5.15 29.11 -5.45
C VAL A 202 -6.32 28.33 -6.06
N ARG A 203 -7.39 28.07 -5.32
CA ARG A 203 -8.51 27.21 -5.79
C ARG A 203 -9.14 27.66 -7.10
N PRO A 204 -9.49 28.96 -7.28
CA PRO A 204 -10.05 29.41 -8.56
C PRO A 204 -9.06 29.28 -9.73
N LEU A 205 -7.76 29.49 -9.48
CA LEU A 205 -6.73 29.38 -10.49
C LEU A 205 -6.53 27.93 -10.93
N LEU A 206 -6.49 26.99 -10.00
CA LEU A 206 -6.42 25.56 -10.30
C LEU A 206 -7.67 25.09 -11.05
N THR A 207 -8.86 25.56 -10.70
CA THR A 207 -10.10 25.23 -11.45
C THR A 207 -9.97 25.68 -12.91
N ALA A 208 -9.57 26.93 -13.15
CA ALA A 208 -9.38 27.43 -14.51
C ALA A 208 -8.29 26.67 -15.28
N GLU A 209 -7.22 26.25 -14.60
CA GLU A 209 -6.14 25.46 -15.18
C GLU A 209 -6.61 24.05 -15.56
N LYS A 210 -7.41 23.40 -14.72
CA LYS A 210 -8.03 22.10 -15.03
C LYS A 210 -8.98 22.18 -16.22
N GLU A 211 -9.82 23.21 -16.29
CA GLU A 211 -10.71 23.45 -17.43
C GLU A 211 -9.91 23.70 -18.72
N ARG A 212 -8.73 24.32 -18.62
CA ARG A 212 -7.83 24.51 -19.77
C ARG A 212 -7.23 23.20 -20.27
N ARG A 213 -6.82 22.32 -19.37
CA ARG A 213 -6.13 21.05 -19.68
C ARG A 213 -7.08 19.92 -20.04
N TYR A 214 -8.23 19.82 -19.36
CA TYR A 214 -9.08 18.66 -19.44
C TYR A 214 -10.51 18.98 -19.89
N ILE A 215 -11.14 18.00 -20.51
CA ILE A 215 -12.58 17.93 -20.74
C ILE A 215 -13.13 16.92 -19.73
N VAL A 216 -14.06 17.34 -18.87
CA VAL A 216 -14.64 16.49 -17.83
C VAL A 216 -16.13 16.31 -18.11
N ASP A 217 -16.55 15.05 -18.28
CA ASP A 217 -17.95 14.65 -18.38
C ASP A 217 -18.29 13.86 -17.10
N GLU A 218 -18.99 14.49 -16.18
CA GLU A 218 -19.45 13.86 -14.94
C GLU A 218 -20.81 13.16 -15.18
N GLU A 219 -21.11 12.13 -14.37
CA GLU A 219 -22.40 11.44 -14.33
C GLU A 219 -22.85 10.81 -15.68
N VAL A 220 -21.89 10.35 -16.48
CA VAL A 220 -22.21 9.64 -17.73
C VAL A 220 -22.88 8.31 -17.39
N ALA A 221 -24.07 8.07 -17.92
CA ALA A 221 -24.84 6.85 -17.73
C ALA A 221 -24.57 5.87 -18.88
N ILE A 222 -23.79 4.83 -18.64
CA ILE A 222 -23.42 3.81 -19.63
C ILE A 222 -24.39 2.64 -19.53
N PRO A 223 -25.16 2.30 -20.61
CA PRO A 223 -26.15 1.23 -20.57
C PRO A 223 -25.48 -0.16 -20.49
N VAL A 224 -26.05 -1.06 -19.70
CA VAL A 224 -25.64 -2.46 -19.58
C VAL A 224 -26.77 -3.43 -19.93
N ALA A 225 -26.43 -4.70 -20.15
CA ALA A 225 -27.32 -5.69 -20.77
C ALA A 225 -28.65 -5.92 -20.02
N ASP A 226 -28.70 -5.75 -18.70
CA ASP A 226 -29.92 -5.95 -17.88
C ASP A 226 -30.83 -4.72 -17.82
N GLY A 227 -30.55 -3.69 -18.65
CA GLY A 227 -31.29 -2.44 -18.70
C GLY A 227 -31.00 -1.47 -17.56
N ALA A 228 -29.96 -1.72 -16.78
CA ALA A 228 -29.40 -0.75 -15.85
C ALA A 228 -28.37 0.15 -16.54
N THR A 229 -27.81 1.09 -15.80
CA THR A 229 -26.71 1.93 -16.24
C THR A 229 -25.56 1.89 -15.24
N ILE A 230 -24.34 2.01 -15.74
CA ILE A 230 -23.14 2.26 -14.94
C ILE A 230 -22.88 3.77 -14.97
N ALA A 231 -22.80 4.38 -13.80
CA ALA A 231 -22.39 5.77 -13.68
C ALA A 231 -20.88 5.87 -13.85
N ALA A 232 -20.42 6.80 -14.67
CA ALA A 232 -19.00 7.02 -14.92
C ALA A 232 -18.66 8.51 -14.95
N THR A 233 -17.42 8.82 -14.52
CA THR A 233 -16.78 10.11 -14.76
C THR A 233 -15.73 9.91 -15.86
N ILE A 234 -15.73 10.79 -16.86
CA ILE A 234 -14.80 10.73 -17.99
C ILE A 234 -13.97 12.00 -17.97
N VAL A 235 -12.64 11.82 -17.95
CA VAL A 235 -11.69 12.93 -18.06
C VAL A 235 -10.81 12.70 -19.28
N ARG A 236 -10.71 13.71 -20.14
CA ARG A 236 -9.94 13.62 -21.38
C ARG A 236 -8.95 14.76 -21.48
N PRO A 237 -7.70 14.52 -21.90
CA PRO A 237 -6.75 15.59 -22.20
C PRO A 237 -7.27 16.39 -23.40
N ARG A 238 -7.55 17.68 -23.21
CA ARG A 238 -8.18 18.55 -24.22
C ARG A 238 -7.38 18.59 -25.50
N ALA A 239 -6.08 18.91 -25.40
CA ALA A 239 -5.21 19.05 -26.57
C ALA A 239 -5.15 17.78 -27.42
N ALA A 240 -5.07 16.61 -26.79
CA ALA A 240 -4.99 15.33 -27.50
C ALA A 240 -6.33 14.94 -28.15
N THR A 241 -7.47 15.16 -27.46
CA THR A 241 -8.79 14.74 -27.93
C THR A 241 -9.40 15.71 -28.95
N GLU A 242 -9.05 16.98 -28.92
CA GLU A 242 -9.48 17.95 -29.97
C GLU A 242 -8.71 17.73 -31.28
N ASN A 243 -7.47 17.19 -31.22
CA ASN A 243 -6.62 16.95 -32.38
C ASN A 243 -6.64 15.50 -32.88
N GLY A 244 -7.34 14.58 -32.22
CA GLY A 244 -7.34 13.17 -32.61
C GLY A 244 -8.18 12.28 -31.69
N LYS A 245 -7.82 10.99 -31.71
CA LYS A 245 -8.38 9.96 -30.85
C LYS A 245 -7.29 9.40 -29.96
N VAL A 246 -7.62 9.06 -28.71
CA VAL A 246 -6.67 8.58 -27.72
C VAL A 246 -7.09 7.20 -27.19
N ALA A 247 -6.10 6.43 -26.73
CA ALA A 247 -6.35 5.22 -25.98
C ALA A 247 -7.01 5.57 -24.63
N THR A 248 -7.74 4.64 -24.06
CA THR A 248 -8.47 4.84 -22.81
C THR A 248 -7.93 3.97 -21.70
N VAL A 249 -7.81 4.53 -20.50
CA VAL A 249 -7.61 3.77 -19.26
C VAL A 249 -8.94 3.74 -18.51
N LEU A 250 -9.45 2.52 -18.30
CA LEU A 250 -10.70 2.26 -17.57
C LEU A 250 -10.37 1.74 -16.17
N GLU A 251 -11.05 2.29 -15.18
CA GLU A 251 -11.03 1.78 -13.81
C GLU A 251 -12.46 1.63 -13.26
N PHE A 252 -12.73 0.50 -12.61
CA PHE A 252 -13.93 0.31 -11.81
C PHE A 252 -13.62 0.61 -10.35
N THR A 253 -14.38 1.53 -9.76
CA THR A 253 -14.21 2.01 -8.39
C THR A 253 -15.43 1.75 -7.52
N LEU A 254 -15.25 1.83 -6.21
CA LEU A 254 -16.31 1.77 -5.19
C LEU A 254 -16.73 3.16 -4.71
N ASP A 255 -15.97 4.20 -5.05
CA ASP A 255 -16.29 5.60 -4.75
C ASP A 255 -16.03 6.50 -5.97
N ARG A 256 -16.38 7.78 -5.85
CA ARG A 256 -16.18 8.78 -6.91
C ARG A 256 -15.01 9.69 -6.55
N SER A 257 -13.80 9.30 -6.89
CA SER A 257 -12.62 10.16 -6.74
C SER A 257 -12.29 10.86 -8.07
N SER A 258 -12.48 12.17 -8.11
CA SER A 258 -12.13 12.97 -9.30
C SER A 258 -10.61 13.08 -9.51
N ARG A 259 -9.79 12.81 -8.49
CA ARG A 259 -8.34 12.83 -8.61
C ARG A 259 -7.85 11.63 -9.41
N ASP A 260 -8.32 10.44 -9.07
CA ASP A 260 -7.92 9.21 -9.77
C ASP A 260 -8.31 9.27 -11.26
N ALA A 261 -9.47 9.89 -11.57
CA ALA A 261 -9.87 10.09 -12.94
C ALA A 261 -8.94 11.03 -13.74
N ARG A 262 -8.25 12.00 -13.11
CA ARG A 262 -7.33 12.91 -13.81
C ARG A 262 -5.96 12.31 -14.06
N GLU A 263 -5.50 11.41 -13.20
CA GLU A 263 -4.17 10.83 -13.30
C GLU A 263 -3.92 10.18 -14.67
N ALA A 264 -4.84 9.35 -15.15
CA ALA A 264 -4.72 8.76 -16.49
C ALA A 264 -4.77 9.81 -17.61
N ALA A 265 -5.55 10.89 -17.43
CA ALA A 265 -5.60 11.98 -18.41
C ALA A 265 -4.30 12.79 -18.42
N ALA A 266 -3.63 12.96 -17.30
CA ALA A 266 -2.31 13.58 -17.22
C ALA A 266 -1.22 12.77 -17.96
N HIS A 267 -1.39 11.43 -18.02
CA HIS A 267 -0.56 10.54 -18.85
C HIS A 267 -0.98 10.50 -20.34
N GLY A 268 -1.93 11.32 -20.77
CA GLY A 268 -2.34 11.45 -22.18
C GLY A 268 -3.44 10.46 -22.61
N TYR A 269 -4.02 9.67 -21.72
CA TYR A 269 -5.13 8.76 -21.99
C TYR A 269 -6.49 9.46 -21.77
N ALA A 270 -7.55 8.97 -22.42
CA ALA A 270 -8.87 9.22 -21.88
C ALA A 270 -9.06 8.36 -20.63
N SER A 271 -9.48 8.95 -19.53
CA SER A 271 -9.78 8.25 -18.29
C SER A 271 -11.28 7.99 -18.18
N VAL A 272 -11.68 6.76 -17.88
CA VAL A 272 -13.06 6.41 -17.55
C VAL A 272 -13.08 5.77 -16.17
N LEU A 273 -13.62 6.49 -15.19
CA LEU A 273 -13.81 6.00 -13.84
C LEU A 273 -15.26 5.53 -13.69
N ALA A 274 -15.50 4.22 -13.74
CA ALA A 274 -16.82 3.60 -13.71
C ALA A 274 -17.16 3.14 -12.28
N LEU A 275 -18.37 3.44 -11.80
CA LEU A 275 -18.83 3.07 -10.47
C LEU A 275 -19.38 1.64 -10.48
N ALA A 276 -18.77 0.72 -9.69
CA ALA A 276 -19.27 -0.64 -9.54
C ALA A 276 -20.66 -0.67 -8.88
N ARG A 277 -21.54 -1.58 -9.32
CA ARG A 277 -22.92 -1.64 -8.80
C ARG A 277 -23.07 -2.10 -7.35
N ILE A 278 -22.00 -2.59 -6.75
CA ILE A 278 -21.96 -2.87 -5.30
C ILE A 278 -21.93 -1.57 -4.47
N ALA A 279 -21.60 -0.43 -5.04
CA ALA A 279 -21.44 0.85 -4.33
C ALA A 279 -22.78 1.44 -3.79
N GLY A 280 -23.71 0.60 -3.39
CA GLY A 280 -24.89 0.92 -2.59
C GLY A 280 -25.86 1.92 -3.26
N GLU A 281 -26.15 3.02 -2.53
CA GLU A 281 -27.13 4.04 -2.97
C GLU A 281 -26.77 4.77 -4.27
N LEU A 282 -25.48 4.72 -4.65
CA LEU A 282 -24.98 5.34 -5.88
C LEU A 282 -25.28 4.48 -7.13
N ALA A 283 -25.65 3.21 -6.96
CA ALA A 283 -25.92 2.31 -8.08
C ALA A 283 -27.40 2.25 -8.42
N ALA A 284 -27.73 2.39 -9.69
CA ALA A 284 -29.13 2.37 -10.17
C ALA A 284 -29.86 1.04 -9.85
N ARG A 285 -29.12 -0.08 -9.81
CA ARG A 285 -29.60 -1.41 -9.39
C ARG A 285 -28.48 -2.14 -8.65
N PRO A 286 -28.39 -2.01 -7.30
CA PRO A 286 -27.34 -2.66 -6.52
C PRO A 286 -27.28 -4.18 -6.77
N ARG A 287 -26.08 -4.73 -6.83
CA ARG A 287 -25.80 -6.17 -6.97
C ARG A 287 -24.95 -6.66 -5.82
N ALA A 288 -25.02 -7.95 -5.54
CA ALA A 288 -24.06 -8.56 -4.63
C ALA A 288 -22.64 -8.53 -5.26
N PRO A 289 -21.58 -8.44 -4.44
CA PRO A 289 -20.21 -8.40 -4.94
C PRO A 289 -19.92 -9.56 -5.90
N PHE A 290 -19.14 -9.28 -6.95
CA PHE A 290 -18.63 -10.22 -7.94
C PHE A 290 -19.64 -10.75 -8.96
N GLU A 291 -20.94 -10.47 -8.84
CA GLU A 291 -21.98 -11.16 -9.63
C GLU A 291 -22.10 -10.67 -11.07
N SER A 292 -21.96 -9.37 -11.31
CA SER A 292 -22.18 -8.78 -12.66
C SER A 292 -20.98 -8.03 -13.23
N ASP A 293 -19.94 -7.83 -12.43
CA ASP A 293 -18.86 -6.88 -12.72
C ASP A 293 -18.14 -7.14 -14.05
N GLY A 294 -17.90 -8.41 -14.38
CA GLY A 294 -17.25 -8.75 -15.65
C GLY A 294 -18.09 -8.46 -16.88
N ASP A 295 -19.41 -8.64 -16.78
CA ASP A 295 -20.34 -8.36 -17.88
C ASP A 295 -20.59 -6.83 -17.99
N ASP A 296 -20.66 -6.14 -16.86
CA ASP A 296 -20.73 -4.68 -16.79
C ASP A 296 -19.46 -4.05 -17.36
N ALA A 297 -18.29 -4.53 -16.98
CA ALA A 297 -17.01 -4.05 -17.50
C ALA A 297 -16.89 -4.27 -19.01
N ARG A 298 -17.31 -5.43 -19.52
CA ARG A 298 -17.36 -5.67 -20.95
C ARG A 298 -18.25 -4.65 -21.67
N ALA A 299 -19.45 -4.40 -21.15
CA ALA A 299 -20.37 -3.43 -21.76
C ALA A 299 -19.78 -2.01 -21.78
N VAL A 300 -19.09 -1.61 -20.70
CA VAL A 300 -18.39 -0.32 -20.61
C VAL A 300 -17.23 -0.26 -21.63
N ILE A 301 -16.43 -1.31 -21.76
CA ILE A 301 -15.34 -1.39 -22.74
C ILE A 301 -15.88 -1.29 -24.18
N ASP A 302 -16.95 -2.03 -24.50
CA ASP A 302 -17.58 -2.02 -25.83
C ASP A 302 -18.19 -0.62 -26.13
N TRP A 303 -18.72 0.07 -25.10
CA TRP A 303 -19.22 1.44 -25.21
C TRP A 303 -18.08 2.45 -25.46
N ILE A 304 -16.96 2.35 -24.70
CA ILE A 304 -15.78 3.21 -24.87
C ILE A 304 -15.24 3.11 -26.30
N ALA A 305 -15.15 1.91 -26.84
CA ALA A 305 -14.61 1.69 -28.18
C ALA A 305 -15.43 2.37 -29.30
N GLN A 306 -16.68 2.74 -29.04
CA GLN A 306 -17.56 3.42 -29.98
C GLN A 306 -17.56 4.95 -29.83
N GLN A 307 -16.86 5.49 -28.82
CA GLN A 307 -16.87 6.94 -28.59
C GLN A 307 -16.04 7.68 -29.65
N PRO A 308 -16.46 8.88 -30.07
CA PRO A 308 -15.76 9.63 -31.10
C PRO A 308 -14.33 10.02 -30.74
N TRP A 309 -14.04 10.14 -29.44
CA TRP A 309 -12.70 10.47 -28.90
C TRP A 309 -11.81 9.25 -28.66
N SER A 310 -12.35 8.04 -28.72
CA SER A 310 -11.61 6.80 -28.48
C SER A 310 -10.97 6.27 -29.76
N ASP A 311 -9.73 5.78 -29.66
CA ASP A 311 -9.06 5.08 -30.75
C ASP A 311 -9.39 3.58 -30.81
N GLY A 312 -10.26 3.12 -29.89
CA GLY A 312 -10.70 1.73 -29.78
C GLY A 312 -9.78 0.82 -28.96
N ARG A 313 -8.70 1.35 -28.37
CA ARG A 313 -7.81 0.62 -27.46
C ARG A 313 -8.14 0.98 -26.01
N VAL A 314 -8.41 -0.04 -25.19
CA VAL A 314 -8.72 0.14 -23.77
C VAL A 314 -7.69 -0.62 -22.95
N GLY A 315 -6.97 0.08 -22.08
CA GLY A 315 -6.27 -0.48 -20.95
C GLY A 315 -7.20 -0.49 -19.73
N MET A 316 -7.12 -1.49 -18.89
CA MET A 316 -7.90 -1.51 -17.66
C MET A 316 -6.99 -1.63 -16.45
N GLN A 317 -7.18 -0.75 -15.47
CA GLN A 317 -6.45 -0.78 -14.22
C GLN A 317 -7.37 -0.94 -13.02
N GLY A 318 -6.80 -1.25 -11.87
CA GLY A 318 -7.51 -1.21 -10.61
C GLY A 318 -6.76 -1.87 -9.46
N THR A 319 -7.06 -1.38 -8.26
CA THR A 319 -6.53 -1.93 -7.00
C THR A 319 -7.64 -2.71 -6.30
N GLY A 320 -7.29 -3.81 -5.62
CA GLY A 320 -8.25 -4.59 -4.84
C GLY A 320 -9.45 -5.06 -5.66
N TYR A 321 -10.63 -4.49 -5.40
CA TYR A 321 -11.87 -4.81 -6.13
C TYR A 321 -11.80 -4.43 -7.61
N GLY A 322 -11.26 -3.25 -7.92
CA GLY A 322 -11.04 -2.83 -9.32
C GLY A 322 -10.14 -3.79 -10.09
N GLY A 323 -9.10 -4.32 -9.42
CA GLY A 323 -8.23 -5.36 -9.96
C GLY A 323 -8.97 -6.68 -10.23
N PHE A 324 -9.89 -7.08 -9.36
CA PHE A 324 -10.81 -8.19 -9.62
C PHE A 324 -11.66 -7.93 -10.87
N VAL A 325 -12.23 -6.73 -10.99
CA VAL A 325 -13.09 -6.39 -12.16
C VAL A 325 -12.30 -6.46 -13.46
N ALA A 326 -11.02 -6.01 -13.46
CA ALA A 326 -10.14 -6.11 -14.62
C ALA A 326 -9.94 -7.57 -15.08
N TRP A 327 -9.64 -8.48 -14.15
CA TRP A 327 -9.53 -9.92 -14.45
C TRP A 327 -10.86 -10.55 -14.85
N SER A 328 -11.97 -10.12 -14.26
CA SER A 328 -13.31 -10.57 -14.63
C SER A 328 -13.71 -10.09 -16.03
N ALA A 329 -13.30 -8.88 -16.43
CA ALA A 329 -13.44 -8.37 -17.79
C ALA A 329 -12.58 -9.18 -18.80
N ALA A 330 -11.31 -9.42 -18.45
CA ALA A 330 -10.40 -10.23 -19.29
C ALA A 330 -10.96 -11.63 -19.57
N LYS A 331 -11.62 -12.28 -18.59
CA LYS A 331 -12.34 -13.55 -18.81
C LYS A 331 -13.40 -13.47 -19.92
N ARG A 332 -14.01 -12.30 -20.15
CA ARG A 332 -15.06 -12.08 -21.19
C ARG A 332 -14.48 -11.78 -22.56
N LEU A 333 -13.16 -11.61 -22.65
CA LEU A 333 -12.41 -11.35 -23.88
C LEU A 333 -13.01 -10.21 -24.75
N PRO A 334 -13.23 -9.02 -24.21
CA PRO A 334 -13.72 -7.90 -25.03
C PRO A 334 -12.64 -7.47 -26.03
N PRO A 335 -12.97 -7.32 -27.34
CA PRO A 335 -11.94 -7.11 -28.37
C PRO A 335 -11.15 -5.80 -28.20
N ALA A 336 -11.75 -4.79 -27.58
CA ALA A 336 -11.11 -3.50 -27.34
C ALA A 336 -10.16 -3.50 -26.12
N LEU A 337 -10.27 -4.47 -25.22
CA LEU A 337 -9.33 -4.61 -24.10
C LEU A 337 -7.96 -5.07 -24.60
N LYS A 338 -6.94 -4.25 -24.41
CA LYS A 338 -5.58 -4.46 -24.94
C LYS A 338 -4.52 -4.70 -23.89
N ALA A 339 -4.74 -4.27 -22.65
CA ALA A 339 -3.83 -4.50 -21.54
C ALA A 339 -4.58 -4.40 -20.21
N ILE A 340 -4.07 -5.06 -19.17
CA ILE A 340 -4.51 -4.82 -17.78
C ILE A 340 -3.30 -4.59 -16.87
N ALA A 341 -3.47 -3.68 -15.89
CA ALA A 341 -2.50 -3.40 -14.85
C ALA A 341 -3.22 -3.39 -13.50
N THR A 342 -2.91 -4.35 -12.63
CA THR A 342 -3.64 -4.56 -11.39
C THR A 342 -2.72 -4.50 -10.18
N SER A 343 -3.20 -3.87 -9.10
CA SER A 343 -2.49 -3.79 -7.83
C SER A 343 -3.28 -4.53 -6.76
N ASP A 344 -2.67 -5.53 -6.11
CA ASP A 344 -3.33 -6.37 -5.10
C ASP A 344 -4.75 -6.84 -5.49
N PRO A 345 -4.96 -7.38 -6.72
CA PRO A 345 -6.29 -7.71 -7.20
C PRO A 345 -6.98 -8.73 -6.30
N MET A 346 -8.21 -8.47 -5.86
CA MET A 346 -8.99 -9.47 -5.12
C MET A 346 -9.29 -10.68 -5.98
N ALA A 347 -9.28 -11.88 -5.37
CA ALA A 347 -9.67 -13.13 -6.00
C ALA A 347 -10.72 -13.87 -5.16
N PRO A 348 -12.03 -13.73 -5.49
CA PRO A 348 -13.10 -14.39 -4.75
C PRO A 348 -12.88 -15.90 -4.62
N GLY A 349 -12.96 -16.40 -3.37
CA GLY A 349 -12.69 -17.79 -3.05
C GLY A 349 -11.20 -18.13 -2.90
N ILE A 350 -10.27 -17.21 -3.08
CA ILE A 350 -8.82 -17.37 -2.85
C ILE A 350 -8.37 -16.56 -1.62
N ASP A 351 -8.57 -15.24 -1.63
CA ASP A 351 -8.19 -14.33 -0.54
C ASP A 351 -9.39 -13.69 0.17
N ILE A 352 -10.56 -13.69 -0.45
CA ILE A 352 -11.84 -13.22 0.09
C ILE A 352 -12.96 -14.23 -0.22
N PRO A 353 -13.84 -14.62 0.72
CA PRO A 353 -13.88 -14.26 2.16
C PRO A 353 -12.88 -15.08 2.97
N MET A 354 -12.10 -15.94 2.36
CA MET A 354 -11.22 -16.89 3.02
C MET A 354 -9.81 -16.85 2.43
N ARG A 355 -8.83 -16.99 3.30
CA ARG A 355 -7.41 -17.11 2.92
C ARG A 355 -6.88 -18.44 3.42
N GLY A 356 -6.21 -19.24 2.54
CA GLY A 356 -5.83 -20.62 2.88
C GLY A 356 -7.02 -21.49 3.35
N ARG A 357 -8.23 -21.21 2.84
CA ARG A 357 -9.52 -21.84 3.23
C ARG A 357 -10.01 -21.49 4.65
N ILE A 358 -9.43 -20.48 5.30
CA ILE A 358 -9.86 -19.97 6.62
C ILE A 358 -10.65 -18.68 6.38
N VAL A 359 -11.93 -18.68 6.75
CA VAL A 359 -12.79 -17.51 6.60
C VAL A 359 -12.38 -16.41 7.58
N LEU A 360 -12.33 -15.17 7.10
CA LEU A 360 -11.93 -13.99 7.86
C LEU A 360 -13.15 -13.11 8.18
N SER A 361 -13.21 -12.56 9.39
CA SER A 361 -14.28 -11.63 9.78
C SER A 361 -14.21 -10.31 9.02
N SER A 362 -13.01 -9.91 8.59
CA SER A 362 -12.80 -8.72 7.75
C SER A 362 -13.59 -8.76 6.44
N ALA A 363 -13.87 -9.95 5.89
CA ALA A 363 -14.72 -10.08 4.71
C ALA A 363 -16.19 -9.71 4.98
N TYR A 364 -16.70 -10.04 6.19
CA TYR A 364 -18.04 -9.60 6.60
C TYR A 364 -18.10 -8.10 6.81
N ARG A 365 -17.08 -7.52 7.48
CA ARG A 365 -16.95 -6.10 7.65
C ARG A 365 -16.95 -5.38 6.28
N TRP A 366 -16.12 -5.83 5.33
CA TRP A 366 -16.04 -5.24 4.00
C TRP A 366 -17.39 -5.24 3.27
N ILE A 367 -18.15 -6.37 3.31
CA ILE A 367 -19.49 -6.39 2.69
C ILE A 367 -20.43 -5.43 3.41
N TYR A 368 -20.32 -5.33 4.74
CA TYR A 368 -21.17 -4.44 5.54
C TYR A 368 -20.91 -2.96 5.20
N GLU A 369 -19.67 -2.60 4.97
CA GLU A 369 -19.28 -1.28 4.50
C GLU A 369 -19.87 -0.97 3.10
N MET A 370 -19.90 -1.97 2.23
CA MET A 370 -20.41 -1.83 0.86
C MET A 370 -21.94 -1.89 0.78
N LEU A 371 -22.58 -2.67 1.62
CA LEU A 371 -24.02 -2.93 1.64
C LEU A 371 -24.60 -2.71 3.06
N PRO A 372 -24.51 -1.49 3.58
CA PRO A 372 -25.08 -1.20 4.91
C PRO A 372 -26.60 -1.35 4.91
N PRO A 373 -27.22 -1.70 6.03
CA PRO A 373 -28.65 -1.64 6.18
C PRO A 373 -29.18 -0.20 6.00
N PRO A 374 -30.36 -0.01 5.42
CA PRO A 374 -30.94 1.32 5.30
C PRO A 374 -31.12 1.99 6.66
N GLY A 375 -30.62 3.22 6.80
CA GLY A 375 -30.73 4.00 8.05
C GLY A 375 -29.81 3.52 9.17
N ASP A 376 -28.84 2.65 8.89
CA ASP A 376 -27.90 2.16 9.89
C ASP A 376 -26.96 3.28 10.38
N ALA A 377 -26.90 3.45 11.70
CA ALA A 377 -26.00 4.37 12.39
C ALA A 377 -24.88 3.63 13.13
N THR A 378 -24.67 2.35 12.85
CA THR A 378 -23.63 1.54 13.51
C THR A 378 -22.26 2.15 13.26
N PRO A 379 -21.46 2.41 14.30
CA PRO A 379 -20.11 2.93 14.10
C PRO A 379 -19.28 1.96 13.25
N ASN A 380 -18.74 2.46 12.13
CA ASN A 380 -17.90 1.67 11.25
C ASN A 380 -16.42 1.97 11.51
N ASP A 381 -16.01 1.87 12.76
CA ASP A 381 -14.64 2.07 13.19
C ASP A 381 -13.94 0.75 13.60
N ALA A 382 -12.63 0.80 13.66
CA ALA A 382 -11.83 -0.37 14.01
C ALA A 382 -12.07 -0.87 15.45
N ALA A 383 -12.52 -0.01 16.37
CA ALA A 383 -12.79 -0.38 17.75
C ALA A 383 -14.10 -1.17 17.85
N HIS A 384 -15.15 -0.72 17.13
CA HIS A 384 -16.42 -1.43 17.03
C HIS A 384 -16.22 -2.86 16.51
N TRP A 385 -15.56 -3.00 15.35
CA TRP A 385 -15.35 -4.30 14.72
C TRP A 385 -14.45 -5.23 15.54
N ARG A 386 -13.45 -4.67 16.23
CA ARG A 386 -12.62 -5.44 17.18
C ARG A 386 -13.46 -6.01 18.32
N LYS A 387 -14.33 -5.19 18.92
CA LYS A 387 -15.24 -5.62 19.98
C LYS A 387 -16.21 -6.69 19.48
N PHE A 388 -16.78 -6.51 18.28
CA PHE A 388 -17.65 -7.47 17.63
C PHE A 388 -16.97 -8.83 17.45
N ASP A 389 -15.75 -8.87 16.92
CA ASP A 389 -14.96 -10.10 16.78
C ASP A 389 -14.69 -10.77 18.14
N GLU A 390 -14.34 -10.00 19.17
CA GLU A 390 -14.05 -10.52 20.50
C GLU A 390 -15.28 -11.12 21.19
N GLU A 391 -16.41 -10.44 21.12
CA GLU A 391 -17.68 -10.93 21.68
C GLU A 391 -18.12 -12.22 20.98
N TRP A 392 -18.04 -12.25 19.66
CA TRP A 392 -18.30 -13.43 18.88
C TRP A 392 -17.38 -14.59 19.30
N TYR A 393 -16.07 -14.37 19.31
CA TYR A 393 -15.09 -15.39 19.67
C TYR A 393 -15.32 -15.95 21.09
N ARG A 394 -15.67 -15.08 22.05
CA ARG A 394 -15.99 -15.51 23.42
C ARG A 394 -17.27 -16.36 23.49
N SER A 395 -18.21 -16.13 22.60
CA SER A 395 -19.47 -16.89 22.57
C SER A 395 -19.25 -18.36 22.21
N GLY A 396 -18.23 -18.68 21.42
CA GLY A 396 -17.94 -20.02 20.93
C GLY A 396 -19.01 -20.62 20.02
N ARG A 397 -19.91 -19.81 19.48
CA ARG A 397 -21.00 -20.23 18.56
C ARG A 397 -20.41 -20.62 17.20
N SER A 398 -21.20 -21.30 16.36
CA SER A 398 -20.80 -21.69 15.02
C SER A 398 -20.63 -20.48 14.10
N TYR A 399 -19.66 -20.53 13.15
CA TYR A 399 -19.38 -19.39 12.28
C TYR A 399 -20.53 -19.09 11.31
N ARG A 400 -21.43 -20.03 11.05
CA ARG A 400 -22.68 -19.78 10.31
C ARG A 400 -23.60 -18.76 10.98
N GLU A 401 -23.46 -18.62 12.29
CA GLU A 401 -24.23 -17.64 13.07
C GLU A 401 -23.51 -16.30 13.23
N PHE A 402 -22.25 -16.19 12.73
CA PHE A 402 -21.42 -14.98 12.86
C PHE A 402 -22.08 -13.72 12.32
N PRO A 403 -22.74 -13.71 11.15
CA PRO A 403 -23.40 -12.52 10.64
C PRO A 403 -24.68 -12.22 11.43
N THR A 404 -24.52 -11.60 12.61
CA THR A 404 -25.62 -11.30 13.54
C THR A 404 -26.31 -9.97 13.25
N LEU A 405 -25.66 -9.04 12.53
CA LEU A 405 -26.26 -7.79 12.16
C LEU A 405 -27.30 -8.00 11.04
N PRO A 406 -28.46 -7.32 11.07
CA PRO A 406 -29.45 -7.44 10.03
C PRO A 406 -28.97 -6.80 8.70
N GLY A 407 -29.55 -7.21 7.59
CA GLY A 407 -29.33 -6.55 6.30
C GLY A 407 -28.70 -7.41 5.22
N PRO A 408 -28.43 -6.80 4.04
CA PRO A 408 -27.96 -7.49 2.84
C PRO A 408 -26.60 -8.17 3.03
N ALA A 409 -25.70 -7.53 3.77
CA ALA A 409 -24.35 -8.05 4.07
C ALA A 409 -24.41 -9.44 4.70
N SER A 410 -25.30 -9.66 5.67
CA SER A 410 -25.48 -10.96 6.33
C SER A 410 -25.99 -12.03 5.38
N VAL A 411 -26.85 -11.68 4.42
CA VAL A 411 -27.37 -12.61 3.40
C VAL A 411 -26.23 -13.05 2.48
N VAL A 412 -25.44 -12.12 1.99
CA VAL A 412 -24.30 -12.39 1.12
C VAL A 412 -23.27 -13.25 1.83
N PHE A 413 -22.89 -12.88 3.06
CA PHE A 413 -21.86 -13.60 3.80
C PHE A 413 -22.28 -15.03 4.14
N ARG A 414 -23.52 -15.24 4.61
CA ARG A 414 -24.06 -16.61 4.84
C ARG A 414 -24.06 -17.46 3.58
N ARG A 415 -24.37 -16.86 2.43
CA ARG A 415 -24.27 -17.55 1.14
C ARG A 415 -22.84 -17.98 0.86
N TRP A 416 -21.84 -17.13 1.10
CA TRP A 416 -20.43 -17.48 0.91
C TRP A 416 -19.96 -18.61 1.81
N LEU A 417 -20.45 -18.68 3.05
CA LEU A 417 -20.14 -19.77 3.98
C LEU A 417 -20.63 -21.15 3.51
N ASN A 418 -21.55 -21.22 2.53
CA ASN A 418 -21.99 -22.50 1.94
C ASN A 418 -20.97 -23.07 0.94
N TYR A 419 -19.93 -22.32 0.58
CA TYR A 419 -18.94 -22.71 -0.43
C TYR A 419 -17.51 -22.67 0.15
N PRO A 420 -17.17 -23.59 1.09
CA PRO A 420 -15.86 -23.62 1.73
C PRO A 420 -14.72 -24.05 0.79
N SER A 421 -15.04 -24.75 -0.30
CA SER A 421 -14.12 -25.16 -1.35
C SER A 421 -14.05 -24.14 -2.48
N TYR A 422 -12.93 -24.15 -3.24
CA TYR A 422 -12.81 -23.35 -4.47
C TYR A 422 -13.52 -24.05 -5.63
N ASP A 423 -14.85 -24.12 -5.55
CA ASP A 423 -15.72 -24.81 -6.50
C ASP A 423 -16.26 -23.87 -7.59
N ARG A 424 -17.20 -24.38 -8.41
CA ARG A 424 -17.84 -23.63 -9.51
C ARG A 424 -18.48 -22.32 -9.08
N PHE A 425 -18.88 -22.19 -7.81
CA PHE A 425 -19.47 -20.96 -7.29
C PHE A 425 -18.48 -19.79 -7.39
N TRP A 426 -17.19 -20.03 -7.01
CA TRP A 426 -16.12 -19.04 -7.07
C TRP A 426 -15.52 -18.94 -8.48
N GLN A 427 -15.32 -20.07 -9.16
CA GLN A 427 -14.63 -20.16 -10.45
C GLN A 427 -15.35 -19.43 -11.60
N LYS A 428 -16.66 -19.17 -11.46
CA LYS A 428 -17.45 -18.54 -12.54
C LYS A 428 -17.09 -17.08 -12.80
N TRP A 429 -16.55 -16.37 -11.80
CA TRP A 429 -16.29 -14.94 -11.92
C TRP A 429 -14.94 -14.58 -12.51
N LEU A 430 -13.96 -15.46 -12.36
CA LEU A 430 -12.57 -15.28 -12.79
C LEU A 430 -12.16 -16.34 -13.83
N PRO A 431 -11.08 -16.12 -14.61
CA PRO A 431 -10.49 -17.20 -15.39
C PRO A 431 -10.16 -18.39 -14.48
N PHE A 432 -10.47 -19.59 -14.94
CA PHE A 432 -10.18 -20.83 -14.22
C PHE A 432 -9.64 -21.90 -15.16
N GLY A 433 -8.56 -22.56 -14.76
CA GLY A 433 -7.95 -23.62 -15.57
C GLY A 433 -7.48 -23.10 -16.93
N ALA A 434 -7.82 -23.80 -17.99
CA ALA A 434 -7.44 -23.44 -19.36
C ALA A 434 -8.04 -22.10 -19.86
N GLU A 435 -8.95 -21.47 -19.12
CA GLU A 435 -9.44 -20.14 -19.47
C GLU A 435 -8.35 -19.07 -19.34
N PHE A 436 -7.37 -19.26 -18.45
CA PHE A 436 -6.22 -18.37 -18.35
C PHE A 436 -5.43 -18.28 -19.67
N ALA A 437 -5.22 -19.38 -20.37
CA ALA A 437 -4.52 -19.38 -21.65
C ALA A 437 -5.27 -18.65 -22.79
N LYS A 438 -6.50 -18.19 -22.55
CA LYS A 438 -7.24 -17.35 -23.51
C LYS A 438 -7.03 -15.87 -23.30
N VAL A 439 -6.41 -15.48 -22.18
CA VAL A 439 -6.07 -14.09 -21.86
C VAL A 439 -4.70 -13.81 -22.49
N ASP A 440 -4.70 -13.40 -23.76
CA ASP A 440 -3.49 -13.18 -24.57
C ASP A 440 -3.03 -11.72 -24.63
N ILE A 441 -3.55 -10.88 -23.74
CA ILE A 441 -3.18 -9.47 -23.62
C ILE A 441 -2.06 -9.28 -22.58
N PRO A 442 -1.24 -8.19 -22.71
CA PRO A 442 -0.27 -7.81 -21.70
C PRO A 442 -0.91 -7.58 -20.32
N VAL A 443 -0.29 -8.14 -19.27
CA VAL A 443 -0.74 -8.02 -17.88
C VAL A 443 0.40 -7.58 -16.99
N LEU A 444 0.15 -6.57 -16.15
CA LEU A 444 0.99 -6.21 -15.00
C LEU A 444 0.24 -6.53 -13.72
N THR A 445 0.90 -7.22 -12.80
CA THR A 445 0.43 -7.39 -11.42
C THR A 445 1.43 -6.78 -10.46
N VAL A 446 0.99 -5.81 -9.66
CA VAL A 446 1.76 -5.15 -8.61
C VAL A 446 1.29 -5.65 -7.26
N THR A 447 2.22 -5.94 -6.35
CA THR A 447 1.89 -6.35 -4.97
C THR A 447 3.05 -6.11 -4.02
N GLY A 448 2.88 -6.41 -2.73
CA GLY A 448 3.91 -6.22 -1.72
C GLY A 448 4.11 -7.41 -0.78
N TYR A 449 5.33 -7.52 -0.22
CA TYR A 449 5.64 -8.55 0.78
C TYR A 449 4.79 -8.40 2.04
N TYR A 450 4.37 -7.18 2.34
CA TYR A 450 3.62 -6.81 3.54
C TYR A 450 2.16 -6.52 3.27
N SER A 451 1.67 -6.89 2.09
CA SER A 451 0.27 -6.80 1.73
C SER A 451 -0.49 -8.12 1.84
N ALA A 452 -1.74 -8.01 2.28
CA ALA A 452 -2.69 -9.11 2.30
C ALA A 452 -3.08 -9.56 0.88
N GLY A 453 -3.11 -8.64 -0.08
CA GLY A 453 -3.43 -8.88 -1.50
C GLY A 453 -2.41 -9.75 -2.25
N GLN A 454 -1.20 -9.92 -1.71
CA GLN A 454 -0.16 -10.76 -2.31
C GLN A 454 -0.66 -12.20 -2.64
N THR A 455 -1.53 -12.77 -1.80
CA THR A 455 -2.07 -14.12 -2.04
C THR A 455 -2.83 -14.22 -3.36
N ALA A 456 -3.69 -13.24 -3.64
CA ALA A 456 -4.46 -13.21 -4.89
C ALA A 456 -3.58 -12.80 -6.08
N ALA A 457 -2.68 -11.83 -5.91
CA ALA A 457 -1.73 -11.42 -6.94
C ALA A 457 -0.89 -12.60 -7.42
N LEU A 458 -0.31 -13.38 -6.50
CA LEU A 458 0.46 -14.59 -6.84
C LEU A 458 -0.42 -15.70 -7.43
N TYR A 459 -1.69 -15.80 -7.04
CA TYR A 459 -2.63 -16.73 -7.65
C TYR A 459 -2.82 -16.44 -9.14
N TYR A 460 -3.16 -15.19 -9.51
CA TYR A 460 -3.33 -14.80 -10.91
C TYR A 460 -2.05 -15.01 -11.72
N PHE A 461 -0.94 -14.57 -11.21
CA PHE A 461 0.36 -14.73 -11.88
C PHE A 461 0.72 -16.19 -12.09
N THR A 462 0.60 -17.00 -11.05
CA THR A 462 0.97 -18.43 -11.11
C THR A 462 0.03 -19.24 -12.01
N GLU A 463 -1.29 -19.03 -11.91
CA GLU A 463 -2.25 -19.77 -12.75
C GLU A 463 -2.15 -19.34 -14.21
N HIS A 464 -1.89 -18.04 -14.50
CA HIS A 464 -1.71 -17.59 -15.88
C HIS A 464 -0.51 -18.28 -16.53
N HIS A 465 0.68 -18.21 -15.94
CA HIS A 465 1.88 -18.88 -16.47
C HIS A 465 1.82 -20.41 -16.45
N LYS A 466 1.01 -21.00 -15.59
CA LYS A 466 0.79 -22.46 -15.55
C LYS A 466 0.03 -22.97 -16.80
N TYR A 467 -0.95 -22.20 -17.27
CA TYR A 467 -1.76 -22.55 -18.43
C TYR A 467 -1.27 -21.94 -19.74
N ASP A 468 -0.53 -20.84 -19.66
CA ASP A 468 0.24 -20.27 -20.76
C ASP A 468 1.65 -19.89 -20.29
N PRO A 469 2.65 -20.76 -20.51
CA PRO A 469 4.04 -20.48 -20.13
C PRO A 469 4.64 -19.25 -20.82
N ASN A 470 4.06 -18.78 -21.92
CA ASN A 470 4.51 -17.62 -22.68
C ASN A 470 3.63 -16.37 -22.43
N ALA A 471 2.74 -16.42 -21.45
CA ALA A 471 1.90 -15.27 -21.12
C ALA A 471 2.74 -14.01 -20.93
N ASN A 472 2.35 -12.93 -21.60
CA ASN A 472 2.92 -11.60 -21.34
C ASN A 472 2.35 -11.05 -20.03
N HIS A 473 2.81 -11.62 -18.91
CA HIS A 473 2.35 -11.26 -17.58
C HIS A 473 3.53 -10.99 -16.65
N ALA A 474 3.75 -9.74 -16.31
CA ALA A 474 4.80 -9.30 -15.40
C ALA A 474 4.27 -9.14 -13.98
N LEU A 475 5.07 -9.56 -13.00
CA LEU A 475 4.88 -9.33 -11.58
C LEU A 475 5.90 -8.29 -11.12
N LEU A 476 5.42 -7.24 -10.45
CA LEU A 476 6.24 -6.27 -9.70
C LEU A 476 5.94 -6.44 -8.22
N ILE A 477 6.95 -6.81 -7.43
CA ILE A 477 6.78 -7.03 -5.99
C ILE A 477 7.91 -6.40 -5.19
N GLY A 478 7.55 -5.62 -4.16
CA GLY A 478 8.48 -4.93 -3.29
C GLY A 478 8.03 -4.99 -1.82
N PRO A 479 8.69 -4.23 -0.93
CA PRO A 479 8.34 -4.16 0.49
C PRO A 479 7.11 -3.26 0.74
N PHE A 480 6.13 -3.36 -0.12
CA PHE A 480 4.92 -2.59 -0.09
C PHE A 480 3.88 -3.21 0.86
N ASP A 481 3.09 -2.36 1.52
CA ASP A 481 1.86 -2.72 2.23
C ASP A 481 0.62 -2.25 1.45
N GLU A 482 -0.56 -2.46 2.02
CA GLU A 482 -1.81 -2.08 1.38
C GLU A 482 -1.88 -0.58 1.05
N GLN A 483 -1.36 0.29 1.94
CA GLN A 483 -1.41 1.74 1.72
C GLN A 483 -0.48 2.17 0.58
N THR A 484 0.70 1.59 0.50
CA THR A 484 1.65 1.84 -0.60
C THR A 484 1.03 1.44 -1.94
N VAL A 485 0.43 0.24 -2.00
CA VAL A 485 -0.15 -0.29 -3.24
C VAL A 485 -1.44 0.45 -3.64
N GLU A 486 -2.27 0.86 -2.67
CA GLU A 486 -3.53 1.57 -2.95
C GLU A 486 -3.34 3.04 -3.30
N LYS A 487 -2.40 3.73 -2.64
CA LYS A 487 -2.31 5.20 -2.67
C LYS A 487 -1.04 5.75 -3.30
N GLY A 488 -0.13 4.88 -3.77
CA GLY A 488 1.19 5.31 -4.22
C GLY A 488 2.04 5.96 -3.11
N ALA A 489 1.66 5.78 -1.85
CA ALA A 489 2.41 6.34 -0.75
C ALA A 489 3.77 5.63 -0.61
N PRO A 490 4.83 6.30 -0.16
CA PRO A 490 6.08 5.62 0.18
C PRO A 490 5.82 4.45 1.14
N PRO A 491 6.59 3.36 1.06
CA PRO A 491 6.42 2.22 1.94
C PRO A 491 6.30 2.63 3.39
N SER A 492 5.30 2.10 4.09
CA SER A 492 5.02 2.45 5.48
C SER A 492 6.22 2.10 6.37
N ALA A 493 6.55 2.97 7.29
CA ALA A 493 7.64 2.71 8.21
C ALA A 493 7.37 1.52 9.17
N ARG A 494 6.13 1.29 9.62
CA ARG A 494 5.72 0.18 10.52
C ARG A 494 6.87 -0.39 11.38
N GLY A 495 7.72 0.48 11.95
CA GLY A 495 8.95 0.13 12.67
C GLY A 495 10.16 -0.26 11.80
N TRP A 496 10.07 -0.13 10.48
CA TRP A 496 11.13 -0.48 9.53
C TRP A 496 11.40 0.67 8.55
N ILE A 497 12.67 0.85 8.18
CA ILE A 497 13.09 1.85 7.18
C ILE A 497 13.26 1.12 5.85
N PRO A 498 12.46 1.44 4.83
CA PRO A 498 12.57 0.85 3.50
C PRO A 498 13.92 1.19 2.85
N ASP A 499 14.43 0.26 2.06
CA ASP A 499 15.60 0.48 1.21
C ASP A 499 15.34 1.64 0.24
N GLU A 500 16.38 2.37 -0.14
CA GLU A 500 16.23 3.58 -0.96
C GLU A 500 15.61 3.27 -2.32
N VAL A 501 16.02 2.17 -2.95
CA VAL A 501 15.49 1.75 -4.26
C VAL A 501 14.01 1.34 -4.22
N ALA A 502 13.49 1.03 -3.03
CA ALA A 502 12.10 0.66 -2.83
C ALA A 502 11.16 1.86 -2.63
N ARG A 503 11.71 3.07 -2.51
CA ARG A 503 10.94 4.31 -2.31
C ARG A 503 10.39 4.85 -3.63
N ILE A 504 9.66 4.00 -4.34
CA ILE A 504 8.99 4.31 -5.59
C ILE A 504 7.49 4.40 -5.39
N ASP A 505 6.80 5.08 -6.31
CA ASP A 505 5.37 4.96 -6.46
C ASP A 505 5.05 3.75 -7.36
N PRO A 506 4.49 2.65 -6.81
CA PRO A 506 4.15 1.49 -7.63
C PRO A 506 3.00 1.76 -8.62
N ASN A 507 2.23 2.84 -8.44
CA ASN A 507 1.17 3.21 -9.37
C ASN A 507 1.74 3.82 -10.64
N ALA A 508 2.86 4.57 -10.56
CA ALA A 508 3.57 5.07 -11.72
C ALA A 508 3.99 3.93 -12.66
N ALA A 509 4.38 2.78 -12.13
CA ALA A 509 4.73 1.60 -12.94
C ALA A 509 3.57 1.10 -13.82
N ARG A 510 2.30 1.33 -13.43
CA ARG A 510 1.13 0.98 -14.26
C ARG A 510 1.06 1.83 -15.53
N TYR A 511 1.37 3.12 -15.43
CA TYR A 511 1.36 4.02 -16.60
C TYR A 511 2.55 3.79 -17.53
N GLU A 512 3.73 3.49 -16.98
CA GLU A 512 4.87 3.02 -17.77
C GLU A 512 4.51 1.72 -18.52
N TRP A 513 3.81 0.80 -17.87
CA TRP A 513 3.29 -0.42 -18.49
C TRP A 513 2.30 -0.11 -19.61
N PHE A 514 1.36 0.80 -19.42
CA PHE A 514 0.42 1.20 -20.48
C PHE A 514 1.12 1.93 -21.62
N ALA A 515 2.11 2.77 -21.37
CA ALA A 515 2.90 3.39 -22.41
C ALA A 515 3.58 2.32 -23.30
N HIS A 516 4.13 1.27 -22.71
CA HIS A 516 4.65 0.12 -23.44
C HIS A 516 3.53 -0.69 -24.14
N ALA A 517 2.51 -1.11 -23.42
CA ALA A 517 1.51 -2.06 -23.92
C ALA A 517 0.50 -1.44 -24.92
N LEU A 518 0.18 -0.16 -24.78
CA LEU A 518 -0.76 0.58 -25.64
C LEU A 518 -0.03 1.53 -26.59
N GLY A 519 1.09 2.13 -26.19
CA GLY A 519 1.85 3.12 -26.97
C GLY A 519 2.92 2.50 -27.84
N GLY A 520 3.52 1.39 -27.44
CA GLY A 520 4.65 0.75 -28.11
C GLY A 520 6.01 1.33 -27.69
N ASP A 521 6.05 2.06 -26.58
CA ASP A 521 7.28 2.59 -25.97
C ASP A 521 8.18 1.45 -25.46
N GLU A 522 9.46 1.76 -25.18
CA GLU A 522 10.35 0.79 -24.55
C GLU A 522 9.82 0.37 -23.17
N SER A 523 10.08 -0.88 -22.78
CA SER A 523 9.71 -1.35 -21.45
C SER A 523 10.48 -0.60 -20.36
N SER A 524 9.83 -0.41 -19.21
CA SER A 524 10.45 0.21 -18.03
C SER A 524 11.69 -0.57 -17.55
N GLU A 525 12.71 0.16 -17.09
CA GLU A 525 13.88 -0.43 -16.40
C GLU A 525 13.49 -1.25 -15.16
N LEU A 526 12.37 -0.92 -14.54
CA LEU A 526 11.83 -1.61 -13.38
C LEU A 526 11.12 -2.92 -13.74
N ILE A 527 10.52 -3.00 -14.95
CA ILE A 527 9.76 -4.16 -15.44
C ILE A 527 10.50 -4.78 -16.62
N ARG A 528 11.59 -5.50 -16.34
CA ARG A 528 12.49 -6.10 -17.35
C ARG A 528 12.17 -7.54 -17.70
N ASP A 529 11.49 -8.26 -16.78
CA ASP A 529 11.24 -9.70 -16.91
C ASP A 529 9.87 -10.05 -16.32
N ASN A 530 9.47 -11.30 -16.37
CA ASN A 530 8.20 -11.75 -15.81
C ASN A 530 8.11 -11.57 -14.29
N VAL A 531 9.23 -11.68 -13.56
CA VAL A 531 9.27 -11.42 -12.11
C VAL A 531 10.28 -10.33 -11.81
N ASN A 532 9.80 -9.20 -11.27
CA ASN A 532 10.60 -8.04 -10.89
C ASN A 532 10.39 -7.82 -9.41
N TYR A 533 11.46 -7.95 -8.63
CA TYR A 533 11.35 -7.97 -7.19
C TYR A 533 12.48 -7.17 -6.52
N GLU A 534 12.16 -6.47 -5.46
CA GLU A 534 13.16 -5.84 -4.62
C GLU A 534 13.71 -6.86 -3.61
N LEU A 535 15.02 -6.95 -3.50
CA LEU A 535 15.69 -7.77 -2.48
C LEU A 535 16.00 -6.89 -1.26
N THR A 536 15.08 -6.88 -0.32
CA THR A 536 15.12 -6.09 0.91
C THR A 536 16.40 -6.35 1.70
N GLY A 537 17.08 -5.31 2.15
CA GLY A 537 18.35 -5.41 2.87
C GLY A 537 19.58 -5.51 1.96
N ALA A 538 19.40 -5.77 0.66
CA ALA A 538 20.42 -5.63 -0.37
C ALA A 538 20.33 -4.29 -1.10
N ASN A 539 19.18 -3.57 -0.98
CA ASN A 539 18.92 -2.30 -1.64
C ASN A 539 19.03 -2.39 -3.17
N GLU A 540 18.42 -3.41 -3.78
CA GLU A 540 18.45 -3.61 -5.23
C GLU A 540 17.20 -4.27 -5.78
N TRP A 541 16.80 -3.84 -6.99
CA TRP A 541 15.81 -4.53 -7.81
C TRP A 541 16.47 -5.67 -8.58
N ARG A 542 15.83 -6.84 -8.57
CA ARG A 542 16.25 -8.03 -9.32
C ARG A 542 15.13 -8.53 -10.22
N HIS A 543 15.54 -9.28 -11.24
CA HIS A 543 14.63 -9.76 -12.27
C HIS A 543 14.81 -11.27 -12.49
N ALA A 544 13.74 -11.99 -12.83
CA ALA A 544 13.79 -13.40 -13.12
C ALA A 544 12.70 -13.78 -14.14
N ALA A 545 13.02 -14.73 -15.01
CA ALA A 545 12.12 -15.20 -16.05
C ALA A 545 10.84 -15.89 -15.52
N SER A 546 10.85 -16.39 -14.27
CA SER A 546 9.69 -17.01 -13.64
C SER A 546 9.91 -17.20 -12.13
N LEU A 547 8.84 -17.41 -11.37
CA LEU A 547 8.93 -17.86 -9.97
C LEU A 547 9.67 -19.20 -9.86
N GLY A 548 9.48 -20.10 -10.84
CA GLY A 548 10.20 -21.37 -10.89
C GLY A 548 11.72 -21.20 -11.02
N ALA A 549 12.19 -20.19 -11.75
CA ALA A 549 13.61 -19.88 -11.88
C ALA A 549 14.21 -19.43 -10.52
N LEU A 550 13.50 -18.59 -9.75
CA LEU A 550 13.89 -18.20 -8.40
C LEU A 550 13.94 -19.39 -7.43
N GLU A 551 13.06 -20.34 -7.63
CA GLU A 551 12.83 -21.46 -6.71
C GLU A 551 13.65 -22.72 -7.06
N GLN A 552 14.54 -22.69 -8.07
CA GLN A 552 15.34 -23.83 -8.49
C GLN A 552 16.29 -24.32 -7.40
N LYS A 553 16.98 -23.40 -6.76
CA LYS A 553 17.86 -23.72 -5.62
C LYS A 553 17.09 -23.52 -4.33
N ARG A 554 17.09 -24.50 -3.46
CA ARG A 554 16.39 -24.46 -2.17
C ARG A 554 17.31 -24.96 -1.07
N THR A 555 17.36 -24.24 0.04
CA THR A 555 18.03 -24.68 1.25
C THR A 555 17.01 -25.29 2.18
N ARG A 556 17.25 -26.56 2.55
CA ARG A 556 16.36 -27.33 3.43
C ARG A 556 16.80 -27.21 4.89
N PHE A 557 15.83 -26.95 5.77
CA PHE A 557 16.00 -26.92 7.21
C PHE A 557 15.02 -27.87 7.90
N TYR A 558 15.53 -28.81 8.69
CA TYR A 558 14.73 -29.77 9.46
C TYR A 558 14.30 -29.15 10.80
N LEU A 559 13.04 -29.39 11.19
CA LEU A 559 12.48 -28.96 12.46
C LEU A 559 12.88 -29.94 13.54
N GLN A 560 13.77 -29.54 14.47
CA GLN A 560 14.35 -30.41 15.47
C GLN A 560 14.22 -29.84 16.89
N ALA A 561 13.98 -30.72 17.86
CA ALA A 561 13.96 -30.36 19.26
C ALA A 561 15.37 -29.90 19.74
N SER A 562 15.42 -28.83 20.51
CA SER A 562 16.59 -28.36 21.23
C SER A 562 16.34 -28.45 22.74
N PRO A 563 16.77 -29.53 23.41
CA PRO A 563 16.60 -29.65 24.84
C PRO A 563 17.28 -28.49 25.60
N GLY A 564 16.51 -27.77 26.41
CA GLY A 564 17.03 -26.67 27.26
C GLY A 564 17.19 -25.30 26.57
N GLY A 565 16.84 -25.17 25.28
CA GLY A 565 16.87 -23.88 24.56
C GLY A 565 15.52 -23.12 24.64
N THR A 566 15.58 -21.80 24.44
CA THR A 566 14.38 -20.94 24.30
C THR A 566 13.63 -21.18 22.99
N ALA A 567 14.31 -21.70 21.97
CA ALA A 567 13.76 -22.10 20.68
C ALA A 567 14.29 -23.46 20.25
N ASN A 568 13.51 -24.14 19.40
CA ASN A 568 13.93 -25.36 18.72
C ASN A 568 14.87 -25.04 17.55
N ALA A 569 15.52 -26.06 16.97
CA ALA A 569 16.49 -25.86 15.90
C ALA A 569 15.85 -25.96 14.50
N LEU A 570 16.20 -25.04 13.62
CA LEU A 570 16.16 -25.19 12.17
C LEU A 570 17.52 -25.69 11.70
N ALA A 571 17.65 -27.01 11.48
CA ALA A 571 18.93 -27.63 11.22
C ALA A 571 19.09 -28.01 9.74
N ALA A 572 20.25 -27.69 9.15
CA ALA A 572 20.56 -28.07 7.77
C ALA A 572 20.68 -29.61 7.56
N LYS A 573 20.92 -30.35 8.64
CA LYS A 573 21.06 -31.82 8.59
C LYS A 573 20.02 -32.50 9.49
N LYS A 574 19.40 -33.55 8.98
CA LYS A 574 18.51 -34.39 9.77
C LYS A 574 19.28 -35.10 10.89
N ARG A 575 18.71 -35.10 12.11
CA ARG A 575 19.26 -35.82 13.25
C ARG A 575 19.23 -37.33 13.03
N LYS A 576 20.26 -38.06 13.48
CA LYS A 576 20.34 -39.52 13.36
C LYS A 576 19.35 -40.24 14.30
N SER A 577 19.16 -39.69 15.50
CA SER A 577 18.22 -40.27 16.49
C SER A 577 16.84 -39.69 16.33
N PRO A 578 15.77 -40.52 16.27
CA PRO A 578 14.42 -40.05 16.18
C PRO A 578 14.04 -39.06 17.31
N SER A 579 13.43 -37.97 16.98
CA SER A 579 12.94 -36.97 17.93
C SER A 579 11.54 -36.49 17.54
N SER A 580 10.81 -35.99 18.50
CA SER A 580 9.51 -35.38 18.24
C SER A 580 9.24 -34.24 19.22
N LEU A 581 8.42 -33.30 18.79
CA LEU A 581 7.94 -32.16 19.56
C LEU A 581 6.43 -32.26 19.69
N THR A 582 5.87 -31.93 20.83
CA THR A 582 4.41 -31.92 21.01
C THR A 582 3.91 -30.52 21.30
N ALA A 583 2.99 -30.04 20.45
CA ALA A 583 2.20 -28.84 20.69
C ALA A 583 0.82 -29.26 21.22
N THR A 584 0.33 -28.55 22.22
CA THR A 584 -1.03 -28.74 22.77
C THR A 584 -1.73 -27.39 22.80
N LEU A 585 -2.97 -27.33 22.33
CA LEU A 585 -3.77 -26.11 22.33
C LEU A 585 -5.21 -26.40 22.76
N ASN A 586 -5.68 -25.71 23.79
CA ASN A 586 -7.08 -25.80 24.21
C ASN A 586 -7.93 -24.82 23.39
N LEU A 587 -8.71 -25.36 22.44
CA LEU A 587 -9.62 -24.56 21.62
C LEU A 587 -10.86 -24.05 22.38
N ARG A 588 -11.08 -24.47 23.61
CA ARG A 588 -12.16 -23.96 24.51
C ARG A 588 -11.73 -22.69 25.27
N ASP A 589 -10.45 -22.49 25.45
CA ASP A 589 -9.94 -21.27 26.11
C ASP A 589 -10.22 -20.04 25.24
N ARG A 590 -10.74 -18.99 25.84
CA ARG A 590 -11.10 -17.71 25.20
C ARG A 590 -10.41 -16.50 25.86
N LYS A 591 -9.44 -16.75 26.74
CA LYS A 591 -8.68 -15.68 27.41
C LYS A 591 -7.88 -14.83 26.44
N ASP A 592 -7.54 -15.39 25.29
CA ASP A 592 -6.78 -14.75 24.20
C ASP A 592 -7.68 -13.95 23.22
N ALA A 593 -8.94 -13.67 23.54
CA ALA A 593 -9.87 -12.97 22.64
C ALA A 593 -9.37 -11.60 22.18
N ALA A 594 -8.68 -10.87 23.05
CA ALA A 594 -8.11 -9.55 22.71
C ALA A 594 -6.76 -9.63 21.97
N TRP A 595 -6.17 -10.83 21.84
CA TRP A 595 -4.89 -10.98 21.17
C TRP A 595 -5.01 -10.66 19.67
N ARG A 596 -4.05 -9.89 19.19
CA ARG A 596 -3.87 -9.59 17.75
C ARG A 596 -2.39 -9.70 17.39
N PRO A 597 -2.05 -10.09 16.15
CA PRO A 597 -0.67 -10.00 15.68
C PRO A 597 -0.25 -8.53 15.66
N SER A 598 1.00 -8.26 16.00
CA SER A 598 1.56 -6.93 15.83
C SER A 598 1.51 -6.50 14.36
N ARG A 599 1.22 -5.23 14.13
CA ARG A 599 1.32 -4.62 12.80
C ARG A 599 2.73 -4.19 12.46
N GLU A 600 3.59 -4.01 13.48
CA GLU A 600 4.99 -3.64 13.27
C GLU A 600 5.73 -4.73 12.50
N LEU A 601 6.64 -4.31 11.62
CA LEU A 601 7.49 -5.22 10.84
C LEU A 601 8.76 -5.58 11.61
N VAL A 602 9.21 -4.72 12.51
CA VAL A 602 10.33 -4.94 13.41
C VAL A 602 9.82 -5.09 14.84
N LEU A 603 10.27 -6.12 15.54
CA LEU A 603 9.80 -6.47 16.88
C LEU A 603 11.02 -6.72 17.78
N ASP A 604 11.02 -6.16 18.99
CA ASP A 604 12.04 -6.45 20.00
C ASP A 604 11.89 -7.87 20.60
N VAL A 605 10.64 -8.35 20.65
CA VAL A 605 10.29 -9.65 21.26
C VAL A 605 9.19 -10.31 20.46
N LEU A 606 9.34 -11.61 20.20
CA LEU A 606 8.24 -12.40 19.67
C LEU A 606 7.26 -12.76 20.80
N PRO A 607 5.98 -12.38 20.72
CA PRO A 607 5.01 -12.69 21.74
C PRO A 607 4.82 -14.21 21.85
N ALA A 608 4.98 -14.76 23.06
CA ALA A 608 4.69 -16.15 23.33
C ALA A 608 3.18 -16.41 23.08
N ARG A 609 2.87 -17.51 22.40
CA ARG A 609 1.50 -17.93 22.11
C ARG A 609 1.33 -19.43 22.28
N ASP A 610 0.28 -19.84 22.97
CA ASP A 610 -0.09 -21.24 23.11
C ASP A 610 -0.27 -21.91 21.73
N GLY A 611 0.27 -23.09 21.59
CA GLY A 611 0.20 -23.85 20.33
C GLY A 611 1.19 -23.39 19.26
N THR A 612 2.05 -22.41 19.55
CA THR A 612 3.10 -21.95 18.62
C THR A 612 4.47 -22.42 19.10
N MET A 613 5.27 -22.93 18.18
CA MET A 613 6.66 -23.32 18.38
C MET A 613 7.59 -22.43 17.56
N LEU A 614 8.69 -22.01 18.17
CA LEU A 614 9.76 -21.29 17.50
C LEU A 614 10.89 -22.25 17.14
N PHE A 615 11.40 -22.10 15.92
CA PHE A 615 12.54 -22.80 15.39
C PHE A 615 13.54 -21.78 14.84
N MET A 616 14.83 -21.99 15.08
CA MET A 616 15.88 -21.01 14.77
C MET A 616 17.10 -21.70 14.19
N THR A 617 17.72 -21.08 13.18
CA THR A 617 19.02 -21.53 12.63
C THR A 617 20.18 -21.13 13.55
N GLU A 618 21.35 -21.70 13.31
CA GLU A 618 22.62 -21.07 13.74
C GLU A 618 22.76 -19.72 12.98
N PRO A 619 23.61 -18.80 13.52
CA PRO A 619 23.91 -17.55 12.84
C PRO A 619 24.52 -17.80 11.47
N PHE A 620 24.10 -17.04 10.47
CA PHE A 620 24.71 -17.12 9.13
C PHE A 620 26.10 -16.47 9.15
N SER A 621 27.09 -17.15 8.56
CA SER A 621 28.46 -16.63 8.49
C SER A 621 28.65 -15.55 7.40
N ALA A 622 27.75 -15.47 6.44
CA ALA A 622 27.71 -14.50 5.35
C ALA A 622 26.25 -14.14 5.04
N PRO A 623 25.99 -13.02 4.34
CA PRO A 623 24.64 -12.72 3.88
C PRO A 623 24.05 -13.86 3.04
N VAL A 624 22.74 -14.09 3.17
CA VAL A 624 22.00 -15.14 2.45
C VAL A 624 20.77 -14.54 1.79
N ASP A 625 20.71 -14.62 0.48
CA ASP A 625 19.54 -14.19 -0.27
C ASP A 625 18.42 -15.23 -0.16
N VAL A 626 17.22 -14.74 0.12
CA VAL A 626 15.99 -15.52 0.14
C VAL A 626 15.02 -14.85 -0.82
N ALA A 627 14.70 -15.48 -1.95
CA ALA A 627 13.74 -14.95 -2.91
C ALA A 627 12.87 -16.05 -3.52
N GLY A 628 11.56 -15.96 -3.28
CA GLY A 628 10.57 -16.93 -3.75
C GLY A 628 9.65 -17.42 -2.63
N ARG A 629 8.91 -18.48 -2.88
CA ARG A 629 7.89 -19.02 -1.96
C ARG A 629 8.48 -20.11 -1.06
N LEU A 630 8.18 -19.99 0.24
CA LEU A 630 8.46 -21.04 1.23
C LEU A 630 7.72 -22.33 0.85
N SER A 631 8.38 -23.48 0.98
CA SER A 631 7.73 -24.79 0.87
C SER A 631 8.25 -25.75 1.94
N GLY A 632 7.70 -26.95 2.01
CA GLY A 632 8.15 -27.96 2.92
C GLY A 632 7.23 -29.15 3.07
N VAL A 633 7.53 -29.99 4.04
CA VAL A 633 6.70 -31.12 4.45
C VAL A 633 6.55 -31.09 5.96
N LEU A 634 5.34 -31.08 6.44
CA LEU A 634 5.01 -31.26 7.86
C LEU A 634 4.70 -32.73 8.13
N ASP A 635 5.54 -33.41 8.86
CA ASP A 635 5.44 -34.83 9.25
C ASP A 635 4.93 -34.87 10.70
N PHE A 636 3.70 -35.29 10.91
CA PHE A 636 3.05 -35.19 12.22
C PHE A 636 2.02 -36.28 12.49
N THR A 637 1.66 -36.41 13.77
CA THR A 637 0.49 -37.13 14.24
C THR A 637 -0.42 -36.16 15.01
N ILE A 638 -1.71 -36.19 14.73
CA ILE A 638 -2.69 -35.32 15.38
C ILE A 638 -3.90 -36.13 15.89
N ASN A 639 -4.52 -35.68 16.96
CA ASN A 639 -5.74 -36.28 17.53
C ASN A 639 -7.07 -35.71 16.98
N LYS A 640 -7.00 -34.96 15.88
CA LYS A 640 -8.13 -34.31 15.22
C LYS A 640 -8.20 -34.70 13.75
N GLN A 641 -9.35 -34.44 13.10
CA GLN A 641 -9.56 -34.74 11.67
C GLN A 641 -9.22 -33.55 10.75
N ASP A 642 -8.96 -32.39 11.34
CA ASP A 642 -8.52 -31.19 10.63
C ASP A 642 -7.80 -30.23 11.57
N VAL A 643 -7.07 -29.25 11.00
CA VAL A 643 -6.40 -28.18 11.75
C VAL A 643 -6.05 -27.04 10.82
N ASP A 644 -6.13 -25.82 11.31
CA ASP A 644 -5.63 -24.64 10.61
C ASP A 644 -4.24 -24.29 11.15
N LEU A 645 -3.24 -24.30 10.27
CA LEU A 645 -1.82 -24.06 10.59
C LEU A 645 -1.42 -22.64 10.19
N VAL A 646 -0.46 -22.07 10.90
CA VAL A 646 0.08 -20.73 10.66
C VAL A 646 1.61 -20.81 10.67
N LEU A 647 2.24 -20.22 9.64
CA LEU A 647 3.68 -20.08 9.52
C LEU A 647 4.06 -18.62 9.34
N MET A 648 5.10 -18.18 10.05
CA MET A 648 5.70 -16.86 9.89
C MET A 648 7.23 -17.00 9.92
N LEU A 649 7.90 -16.32 9.00
CA LEU A 649 9.34 -16.21 8.97
C LEU A 649 9.79 -14.85 9.47
N TYR A 650 10.88 -14.88 10.26
CA TYR A 650 11.57 -13.67 10.72
C TYR A 650 13.07 -13.80 10.48
N GLU A 651 13.73 -12.67 10.28
CA GLU A 651 15.13 -12.51 10.53
C GLU A 651 15.34 -12.07 11.99
N LEU A 652 16.10 -12.81 12.79
CA LEU A 652 16.62 -12.32 14.05
C LEU A 652 17.99 -11.71 13.78
N ARG A 653 18.06 -10.40 13.84
CA ARG A 653 19.30 -9.63 13.65
C ARG A 653 20.25 -9.79 14.81
N SER A 654 21.53 -9.51 14.57
CA SER A 654 22.55 -9.49 15.64
C SER A 654 22.28 -8.43 16.73
N SER A 655 21.49 -7.38 16.42
CA SER A 655 20.97 -6.39 17.39
C SER A 655 19.94 -6.98 18.37
N GLY A 656 19.35 -8.14 18.07
CA GLY A 656 18.29 -8.77 18.86
C GLY A 656 16.88 -8.53 18.33
N GLU A 657 16.71 -7.73 17.29
CA GLU A 657 15.43 -7.42 16.67
C GLU A 657 14.97 -8.52 15.73
N TYR A 658 13.65 -8.76 15.69
CA TYR A 658 13.00 -9.68 14.76
C TYR A 658 12.34 -8.90 13.63
N VAL A 659 12.78 -9.13 12.39
CA VAL A 659 12.18 -8.52 11.17
C VAL A 659 11.29 -9.55 10.50
N LYS A 660 10.02 -9.21 10.25
CA LYS A 660 9.11 -10.06 9.46
C LYS A 660 9.57 -10.12 8.01
N LEU A 661 9.57 -11.30 7.41
CA LEU A 661 9.92 -11.46 6.00
C LEU A 661 8.71 -11.31 5.07
N PHE A 662 7.50 -11.41 5.59
CA PHE A 662 6.21 -11.11 4.94
C PHE A 662 5.14 -10.84 5.99
N ASP A 663 4.05 -10.16 5.63
CA ASP A 663 2.89 -9.92 6.48
C ASP A 663 1.63 -9.85 5.55
N PRO A 664 0.48 -10.40 5.96
CA PRO A 664 0.22 -11.25 7.12
C PRO A 664 0.84 -12.65 7.03
N ALA A 665 0.90 -13.36 8.17
CA ALA A 665 1.39 -14.73 8.24
C ALA A 665 0.69 -15.65 7.22
N TYR A 666 1.41 -16.61 6.68
CA TYR A 666 0.83 -17.67 5.86
C TYR A 666 0.04 -18.64 6.74
N ALA A 667 -1.26 -18.69 6.51
CA ALA A 667 -2.18 -19.58 7.23
C ALA A 667 -2.97 -20.43 6.23
N PHE A 668 -3.15 -21.72 6.54
CA PHE A 668 -3.88 -22.64 5.69
C PHE A 668 -4.54 -23.75 6.48
N ARG A 669 -5.65 -24.26 5.94
CA ARG A 669 -6.37 -25.42 6.46
C ARG A 669 -5.75 -26.72 5.95
N ALA A 670 -5.30 -27.57 6.85
CA ALA A 670 -4.58 -28.82 6.52
C ALA A 670 -5.36 -29.72 5.57
N SER A 671 -6.68 -29.82 5.72
CA SER A 671 -7.52 -30.65 4.84
C SER A 671 -7.63 -30.16 3.40
N TYR A 672 -7.15 -28.94 3.09
CA TYR A 672 -7.10 -28.38 1.74
C TYR A 672 -5.66 -28.15 1.22
N ALA A 673 -4.64 -28.55 1.97
CA ALA A 673 -3.24 -28.28 1.56
C ALA A 673 -2.84 -28.94 0.25
N LYS A 674 -3.48 -30.08 -0.12
CA LYS A 674 -3.22 -30.80 -1.38
C LYS A 674 -4.01 -30.25 -2.56
N ASP A 675 -5.22 -29.74 -2.30
CA ASP A 675 -6.16 -29.32 -3.34
C ASP A 675 -7.14 -28.31 -2.75
N ARG A 676 -7.29 -27.16 -3.38
CA ARG A 676 -8.23 -26.11 -2.97
C ARG A 676 -9.70 -26.48 -3.24
N VAL A 677 -9.94 -27.43 -4.13
CA VAL A 677 -11.28 -27.82 -4.58
C VAL A 677 -11.86 -28.94 -3.71
N HIS A 678 -11.04 -29.95 -3.35
CA HIS A 678 -11.49 -31.12 -2.62
C HIS A 678 -10.88 -31.15 -1.22
N ARG A 679 -11.75 -31.33 -0.24
CA ARG A 679 -11.35 -31.46 1.17
C ARG A 679 -10.87 -32.88 1.48
N HIS A 680 -9.67 -33.01 2.01
CA HIS A 680 -9.04 -34.27 2.41
C HIS A 680 -8.80 -34.27 3.92
N LEU A 681 -9.72 -34.87 4.69
CA LEU A 681 -9.60 -34.91 6.14
C LEU A 681 -8.36 -35.68 6.60
N LEU A 682 -7.77 -35.24 7.69
CA LEU A 682 -6.68 -35.93 8.37
C LEU A 682 -7.23 -37.18 9.10
N VAL A 683 -6.37 -38.19 9.28
CA VAL A 683 -6.71 -39.38 10.04
C VAL A 683 -6.15 -39.23 11.46
N ALA A 684 -7.05 -39.10 12.43
CA ALA A 684 -6.67 -38.92 13.83
C ALA A 684 -5.85 -40.09 14.37
N GLY A 685 -4.74 -39.81 15.05
CA GLY A 685 -3.82 -40.80 15.63
C GLY A 685 -2.84 -41.42 14.64
N VAL A 686 -2.97 -41.18 13.35
CA VAL A 686 -2.07 -41.70 12.31
C VAL A 686 -1.00 -40.67 11.96
N ARG A 687 0.24 -41.13 11.77
CA ARG A 687 1.34 -40.30 11.27
C ARG A 687 1.10 -39.97 9.81
N GLN A 688 1.18 -38.67 9.45
CA GLN A 688 0.90 -38.14 8.13
C GLN A 688 2.00 -37.17 7.68
N GLN A 689 2.19 -37.09 6.37
CA GLN A 689 3.06 -36.09 5.75
C GLN A 689 2.18 -35.12 4.94
N LEU A 690 2.30 -33.87 5.24
CA LEU A 690 1.55 -32.79 4.59
C LEU A 690 2.53 -31.87 3.84
N PRO A 691 2.70 -32.06 2.52
CA PRO A 691 3.46 -31.09 1.73
C PRO A 691 2.69 -29.78 1.63
N PHE A 692 3.42 -28.68 1.64
CA PHE A 692 2.84 -27.35 1.47
C PHE A 692 3.78 -26.45 0.64
N GLN A 693 3.20 -25.45 -0.01
CA GLN A 693 3.89 -24.31 -0.59
C GLN A 693 3.16 -23.04 -0.17
N SER A 694 3.91 -22.04 0.28
CA SER A 694 3.35 -20.75 0.71
C SER A 694 2.68 -20.04 -0.47
N GLU A 695 1.56 -19.39 -0.19
CA GLU A 695 0.93 -18.41 -1.06
C GLU A 695 1.55 -17.01 -0.88
N LYS A 696 2.69 -16.94 -0.18
CA LYS A 696 3.49 -15.75 0.07
C LYS A 696 4.89 -15.93 -0.50
N MET A 697 5.38 -14.90 -1.17
CA MET A 697 6.77 -14.77 -1.63
C MET A 697 7.56 -13.90 -0.63
N VAL A 698 8.83 -14.19 -0.51
CA VAL A 698 9.83 -13.39 0.22
C VAL A 698 10.81 -12.84 -0.79
N GLY A 699 11.31 -11.63 -0.56
CA GLY A 699 12.48 -11.03 -1.20
C GLY A 699 13.31 -10.36 -0.11
N HIS A 700 14.30 -11.07 0.48
CA HIS A 700 15.04 -10.56 1.62
C HIS A 700 16.45 -11.13 1.70
N GLN A 701 17.45 -10.29 1.95
CA GLN A 701 18.80 -10.70 2.25
C GLN A 701 19.01 -10.78 3.77
N LEU A 702 19.11 -12.01 4.29
CA LEU A 702 19.48 -12.25 5.68
C LEU A 702 20.93 -11.80 5.88
N GLN A 703 21.18 -10.98 6.90
CA GLN A 703 22.50 -10.40 7.15
C GLN A 703 23.46 -11.40 7.81
N ALA A 704 24.76 -11.18 7.64
CA ALA A 704 25.78 -11.95 8.36
C ALA A 704 25.60 -11.78 9.89
N GLY A 705 25.66 -12.88 10.63
CA GLY A 705 25.40 -12.90 12.07
C GLY A 705 23.93 -13.00 12.46
N SER A 706 23.00 -12.82 11.52
CA SER A 706 21.57 -13.00 11.77
C SER A 706 21.15 -14.48 11.73
N ARG A 707 19.92 -14.76 12.13
CA ARG A 707 19.32 -16.10 12.14
C ARG A 707 17.97 -16.08 11.47
N LEU A 708 17.64 -17.14 10.75
CA LEU A 708 16.27 -17.37 10.30
C LEU A 708 15.45 -17.98 11.44
N VAL A 709 14.27 -17.41 11.70
CA VAL A 709 13.33 -17.89 12.70
C VAL A 709 12.01 -18.26 12.05
N LEU A 710 11.52 -19.47 12.29
CA LEU A 710 10.19 -19.94 11.92
C LEU A 710 9.32 -20.01 13.17
N ALA A 711 8.19 -19.31 13.14
CA ALA A 711 7.08 -19.55 14.05
C ALA A 711 6.04 -20.46 13.38
N LEU A 712 5.86 -21.66 13.91
CA LEU A 712 4.85 -22.64 13.45
C LEU A 712 3.79 -22.81 14.52
N GLY A 713 2.54 -22.49 14.20
CA GLY A 713 1.45 -22.49 15.15
C GLY A 713 0.14 -23.03 14.62
N ILE A 714 -0.85 -23.10 15.50
CA ILE A 714 -2.24 -23.46 15.21
C ILE A 714 -3.04 -22.15 15.16
N ASN A 715 -3.85 -21.95 14.11
CA ASN A 715 -4.69 -20.75 14.01
C ASN A 715 -5.85 -20.82 15.02
N LYS A 716 -5.87 -19.85 15.91
CA LYS A 716 -6.93 -19.64 16.90
C LYS A 716 -7.03 -18.15 17.18
N ARG A 717 -7.85 -17.42 16.41
CA ARG A 717 -7.94 -15.96 16.44
C ARG A 717 -9.39 -15.51 16.45
N ALA A 718 -9.66 -14.35 17.06
CA ALA A 718 -10.99 -13.77 17.12
C ALA A 718 -11.46 -13.23 15.74
N ASP A 719 -10.55 -12.80 14.90
CA ASP A 719 -10.82 -12.22 13.56
C ASP A 719 -10.87 -13.27 12.44
N SER A 720 -10.95 -14.55 12.77
CA SER A 720 -11.08 -15.65 11.82
C SER A 720 -11.88 -16.82 12.37
N GLN A 721 -12.38 -17.64 11.44
CA GLN A 721 -13.02 -18.89 11.75
C GLN A 721 -12.11 -19.81 12.60
N VAL A 722 -12.65 -20.45 13.62
CA VAL A 722 -11.92 -21.40 14.47
C VAL A 722 -12.25 -22.82 14.02
N ASN A 723 -11.22 -23.58 13.64
CA ASN A 723 -11.32 -24.99 13.27
C ASN A 723 -11.16 -25.87 14.53
N TYR A 724 -12.23 -26.48 14.98
CA TYR A 724 -12.21 -27.38 16.16
C TYR A 724 -11.78 -28.80 15.83
N GLY A 725 -11.60 -29.09 14.53
CA GLY A 725 -11.04 -30.34 14.03
C GLY A 725 -11.97 -31.55 14.16
N SER A 726 -13.27 -31.35 14.19
CA SER A 726 -14.26 -32.43 14.27
C SER A 726 -14.44 -33.22 12.97
N GLY A 727 -14.01 -32.61 11.81
CA GLY A 727 -14.26 -33.15 10.48
C GLY A 727 -15.56 -32.65 9.84
N LYS A 728 -16.45 -31.98 10.56
CA LYS A 728 -17.62 -31.27 10.01
C LYS A 728 -17.17 -30.08 9.13
N ASP A 729 -18.10 -29.46 8.42
CA ASP A 729 -17.86 -28.11 7.88
C ASP A 729 -17.46 -27.19 9.03
N VAL A 730 -16.32 -26.52 8.88
CA VAL A 730 -15.77 -25.67 9.95
C VAL A 730 -16.71 -24.50 10.28
N SER A 731 -17.52 -24.04 9.33
CA SER A 731 -18.54 -23.02 9.59
C SER A 731 -19.68 -23.51 10.50
N GLU A 732 -19.88 -24.82 10.63
CA GLU A 732 -20.87 -25.46 11.49
C GLU A 732 -20.32 -25.87 12.87
N GLU A 733 -18.98 -25.90 12.98
CA GLU A 733 -18.35 -26.24 14.25
C GLU A 733 -18.56 -25.13 15.29
N SER A 734 -18.66 -25.51 16.54
CA SER A 734 -18.80 -24.63 17.71
C SER A 734 -17.82 -25.06 18.79
N ILE A 735 -17.76 -24.31 19.89
CA ILE A 735 -16.96 -24.66 21.07
C ILE A 735 -17.33 -26.04 21.65
N ALA A 736 -18.56 -26.53 21.40
CA ALA A 736 -19.00 -27.86 21.80
C ALA A 736 -18.21 -28.96 21.08
N ASP A 737 -17.77 -28.73 19.83
CA ASP A 737 -16.99 -29.67 19.02
C ASP A 737 -15.51 -29.73 19.44
N ALA A 738 -15.07 -28.84 20.31
CA ALA A 738 -13.67 -28.82 20.77
C ALA A 738 -13.26 -30.10 21.53
N HIS A 739 -14.18 -30.74 22.24
CA HIS A 739 -13.95 -31.92 23.05
C HIS A 739 -12.62 -31.91 23.82
N ALA A 740 -11.59 -32.62 23.33
CA ALA A 740 -10.24 -32.62 23.87
C ALA A 740 -9.38 -31.53 23.21
N PRO A 741 -8.37 -30.98 23.92
CA PRO A 741 -7.37 -30.11 23.32
C PRO A 741 -6.76 -30.72 22.06
N VAL A 742 -6.43 -29.87 21.09
CA VAL A 742 -5.61 -30.28 19.94
C VAL A 742 -4.25 -30.68 20.43
N ARG A 743 -3.76 -31.85 20.05
CA ARG A 743 -2.41 -32.32 20.31
C ARG A 743 -1.76 -32.75 19.01
N ILE A 744 -0.73 -32.02 18.61
CA ILE A 744 0.09 -32.33 17.42
C ILE A 744 1.46 -32.78 17.91
N ARG A 745 1.89 -33.95 17.43
CA ARG A 745 3.24 -34.45 17.60
C ARG A 745 3.97 -34.32 16.28
N TRP A 746 4.88 -33.36 16.21
CA TRP A 746 5.76 -33.12 15.07
C TRP A 746 6.91 -34.13 15.09
N HIS A 747 7.16 -34.78 13.96
CA HIS A 747 8.24 -35.75 13.83
C HIS A 747 9.44 -35.13 13.10
N ASP A 748 10.59 -35.77 13.24
CA ASP A 748 11.89 -35.38 12.69
C ASP A 748 11.96 -35.41 11.14
N GLY A 749 10.91 -35.88 10.49
CA GLY A 749 10.71 -35.79 9.04
C GLY A 749 10.19 -34.42 8.58
N SER A 750 9.78 -33.54 9.51
CA SER A 750 9.34 -32.19 9.17
C SER A 750 10.49 -31.30 8.73
N PHE A 751 10.30 -30.57 7.64
CA PHE A 751 11.28 -29.61 7.13
C PHE A 751 10.60 -28.46 6.39
N ILE A 752 11.29 -27.33 6.33
CA ILE A 752 11.00 -26.23 5.41
C ILE A 752 12.12 -26.11 4.36
N GLU A 753 11.79 -25.59 3.20
CA GLU A 753 12.73 -25.24 2.14
C GLU A 753 12.53 -23.75 1.79
N ILE A 754 13.62 -23.00 1.87
CA ILE A 754 13.66 -21.60 1.46
C ILE A 754 14.39 -21.50 0.11
N PRO A 755 13.85 -20.74 -0.86
CA PRO A 755 14.55 -20.46 -2.11
C PRO A 755 15.79 -19.61 -1.83
N SER A 756 16.92 -19.98 -2.41
CA SER A 756 18.20 -19.28 -2.28
C SER A 756 18.80 -19.15 -3.69
N PRO A 757 18.34 -18.17 -4.51
CA PRO A 757 18.71 -18.02 -5.93
C PRO A 757 20.18 -17.70 -6.17
#